data_e6a25a87ea671d51dc279cd7dd2eb825
#
_entry.id   e6a25a87ea671d51dc279cd7dd2eb825
#
_cell.length_a   1.000
_cell.length_b   1.000
_cell.length_c   1.000
_cell.angle_alpha   90.00
_cell.angle_beta   90.00
_cell.angle_gamma   90.00
#
_symmetry.space_group_name_H-M   'P 1'
#
loop_
_entity.id
_entity.type
_entity.pdbx_description
1 polymer ?
#
loop_
_entity_poly.entity_id
_entity_poly.type
_entity_poly.pdbx_seq_one_letter_code
_entity_poly.pdbx_strand_id
1 'polypeptide(L)'
;MLTKKNFTRFITCIKGKNLHLYIGAGLFVFYTILGYKNPIMRWYNKHVIDEFLCKIESNIALDLLGILLISISIYDLFQKYKNRYRFDFRLIFLVVLLSTIIFICRLSGLYSYLSFLGFISYVDVMLLIGTGYVIVSIVNVCLECKEEKRKEENNDISSQYLDGILHDCPITKEDDDIFDFKDEIRRIVSIIKDSDKNKTWSLAVTAQWGMGKTSFINCIVDQLEKEKEKEKEKEKEKEKEKEKGKEKIEVLVFNPRTSKSVATIQEDFFTQFTCILSKYDSRCSHVIKDYMSALQLIDNRGLVEKAIHLYRVWSKVDLKESIKQTLKRIPPKVLVVIDDFDRLSKDEILEVLKLIDSNAAFPNIFFLTAYDKKQVNKYFGDIGNAEDACFVDKFFNLEFAIPLRPYIYISRFIEGELNKKFPANNNQEIQFNGIVTKFQNLFQQYVPTLRDAKRYINQFALDYREVEGDVVLREFILVQLIKYRFPEEYKQLYKTVFIEEDSLRGPGIYVLKELIPADTKSLSILQRLFPKDSGFVQDTYRHIYSIKFFQNYFISHIYGNLRMKEMNKVFTENIEDAYELLDNWLKDKESTNSIIDYLRNITIGESATFYLHYCQIVTYIMVKRPNSELWWLFLNLTHIEEVDKDKKEDKKEDKIKTLKKVILDIITNKEYDDYLVLARKLHSRYMTGDLSDKKHLIKDSDIWPTIKKEFIEYTRSSTKDDAKLQEWLYNCIDHKDTSSNKLYFDADCLKAYREYIENSPKYYIQNFVRLACISSDLQSNSIACEPLWQQIFGDQEYFEVFIESCEKQNVPGIQRVKNFWRLYKANDMNPIEFEAQGNVQEKIDSDLTVEIKKLEQLEEIKEEIDKIPLPNQEFTVESKEEILTSLNDFKSKLSYISLYISLNGRIKNKIDSLIEKYQVS
;
A
#
# COMPACT_ATOMS: atom_id res chain seq x y z
N MET A 1 24.21 -9.55 32.32
CA MET A 1 25.44 -9.83 31.57
C MET A 1 25.64 -8.72 30.57
N LEU A 2 26.66 -7.86 30.77
CA LEU A 2 27.01 -6.77 29.87
C LEU A 2 27.69 -7.37 28.63
N THR A 3 27.05 -7.36 27.49
CA THR A 3 27.69 -7.79 26.26
C THR A 3 28.81 -6.81 25.87
N LYS A 4 29.86 -7.31 25.20
CA LYS A 4 31.03 -6.54 24.76
C LYS A 4 30.64 -5.24 24.01
N LYS A 5 29.48 -5.23 23.34
CA LYS A 5 28.90 -4.10 22.60
C LYS A 5 28.34 -3.00 23.53
N ASN A 6 27.78 -3.36 24.68
CA ASN A 6 27.28 -2.41 25.69
C ASN A 6 28.42 -1.74 26.47
N PHE A 7 29.49 -2.50 26.71
CA PHE A 7 30.70 -1.98 27.32
C PHE A 7 31.42 -1.00 26.38
N THR A 8 31.46 -1.27 25.09
CA THR A 8 32.04 -0.36 24.09
C THR A 8 31.20 0.92 23.93
N ARG A 9 29.85 0.85 23.97
CA ARG A 9 28.96 2.04 23.99
C ARG A 9 29.11 2.85 25.29
N PHE A 10 29.24 2.19 26.43
CA PHE A 10 29.51 2.82 27.72
C PHE A 10 30.86 3.61 27.63
N ILE A 11 31.89 2.97 27.07
CA ILE A 11 33.20 3.64 26.88
C ILE A 11 33.09 4.78 25.84
N THR A 12 32.30 4.66 24.79
CA THR A 12 32.11 5.75 23.80
C THR A 12 31.35 6.94 24.37
N CYS A 13 30.37 6.73 25.22
CA CYS A 13 29.69 7.80 25.97
C CYS A 13 30.65 8.49 26.97
N ILE A 14 31.65 7.79 27.48
CA ILE A 14 32.66 8.29 28.40
C ILE A 14 33.84 8.98 27.66
N LYS A 15 33.99 8.78 26.36
CA LYS A 15 35.05 9.41 25.51
C LYS A 15 34.82 10.90 25.24
N GLY A 16 34.28 11.63 26.20
CA GLY A 16 34.45 13.08 26.26
C GLY A 16 35.92 13.41 26.44
N LYS A 17 36.37 14.49 25.84
CA LYS A 17 37.78 14.93 25.65
C LYS A 17 38.72 14.92 26.86
N ASN A 18 38.27 14.54 28.07
CA ASN A 18 39.06 14.67 29.31
C ASN A 18 39.03 13.42 30.22
N LEU A 19 38.61 12.24 29.72
CA LEU A 19 38.55 11.02 30.55
C LEU A 19 39.92 10.67 31.17
N HIS A 20 40.99 10.81 30.40
CA HIS A 20 42.36 10.58 30.86
C HIS A 20 42.80 11.53 31.98
N LEU A 21 42.32 12.80 32.00
CA LEU A 21 42.55 13.73 33.08
C LEU A 21 41.83 13.29 34.37
N TYR A 22 40.62 12.81 34.30
CA TYR A 22 39.89 12.29 35.46
C TYR A 22 40.49 11.00 36.00
N ILE A 23 40.88 10.08 35.10
CA ILE A 23 41.60 8.86 35.50
C ILE A 23 42.95 9.19 36.12
N GLY A 24 43.72 10.13 35.52
CA GLY A 24 44.98 10.59 36.04
C GLY A 24 44.85 11.27 37.41
N ALA A 25 43.84 12.13 37.59
CA ALA A 25 43.57 12.76 38.89
C ALA A 25 43.14 11.70 39.93
N GLY A 26 42.31 10.73 39.56
CA GLY A 26 41.91 9.61 40.43
C GLY A 26 43.09 8.73 40.85
N LEU A 27 43.96 8.38 39.90
CA LEU A 27 45.19 7.63 40.19
C LEU A 27 46.16 8.43 41.02
N PHE A 28 46.29 9.74 40.79
CA PHE A 28 47.15 10.63 41.58
C PHE A 28 46.63 10.71 43.03
N VAL A 29 45.33 10.92 43.25
CA VAL A 29 44.71 10.92 44.58
C VAL A 29 44.85 9.55 45.24
N PHE A 30 44.64 8.46 44.55
CA PHE A 30 44.82 7.11 45.03
C PHE A 30 46.26 6.82 45.44
N TYR A 31 47.24 7.25 44.62
CA TYR A 31 48.66 7.15 44.93
C TYR A 31 49.05 7.99 46.14
N THR A 32 48.53 9.22 46.28
CA THR A 32 48.81 10.08 47.43
C THR A 32 48.22 9.56 48.71
N ILE A 33 47.09 8.86 48.70
CA ILE A 33 46.44 8.23 49.83
C ILE A 33 47.18 6.95 50.27
N LEU A 34 47.56 6.11 49.30
CA LEU A 34 48.32 4.89 49.56
C LEU A 34 49.68 5.14 50.17
N GLY A 35 50.24 6.33 49.92
CA GLY A 35 51.50 6.75 50.55
C GLY A 35 51.30 7.12 51.99
N TYR A 36 51.21 6.15 52.92
CA TYR A 36 51.03 6.32 54.35
C TYR A 36 52.06 7.27 55.06
N LYS A 37 53.06 7.67 54.34
CA LYS A 37 54.06 8.60 54.77
C LYS A 37 53.90 10.01 54.20
N ASN A 38 52.83 10.30 53.53
CA ASN A 38 52.61 11.56 52.84
C ASN A 38 52.38 12.71 53.84
N PRO A 39 53.08 13.81 53.81
CA PRO A 39 52.90 14.92 54.71
C PRO A 39 51.51 15.51 54.74
N ILE A 40 50.77 15.46 53.63
CA ILE A 40 49.41 15.95 53.56
C ILE A 40 48.43 15.08 54.40
N MET A 41 48.58 13.76 54.40
CA MET A 41 47.74 12.88 55.18
C MET A 41 48.10 12.96 56.67
N ARG A 42 49.41 13.14 57.00
CA ARG A 42 49.82 13.39 58.36
C ARG A 42 49.31 14.74 58.91
N TRP A 43 49.32 15.78 58.07
CA TRP A 43 48.76 17.07 58.43
C TRP A 43 47.21 16.94 58.64
N TYR A 44 46.53 16.30 57.70
CA TYR A 44 45.09 16.07 57.81
C TYR A 44 44.74 15.29 59.05
N ASN A 45 45.39 14.18 59.32
CA ASN A 45 45.15 13.40 60.53
C ASN A 45 45.40 14.24 61.81
N LYS A 46 46.51 15.00 61.88
CA LYS A 46 46.85 15.81 63.05
C LYS A 46 45.82 16.95 63.26
N HIS A 47 45.54 17.73 62.23
CA HIS A 47 44.76 18.96 62.40
C HIS A 47 43.25 18.82 62.13
N VAL A 48 42.80 17.78 61.44
CA VAL A 48 41.36 17.61 61.13
C VAL A 48 40.80 16.44 61.97
N ILE A 49 41.48 15.31 61.98
CA ILE A 49 40.96 14.14 62.72
C ILE A 49 41.21 14.27 64.21
N ASP A 50 42.45 14.41 64.62
CA ASP A 50 42.81 14.37 66.06
C ASP A 50 42.40 15.66 66.80
N GLU A 51 42.49 16.82 66.19
CA GLU A 51 42.14 18.09 66.83
C GLU A 51 40.67 18.43 66.79
N PHE A 52 39.92 17.99 65.74
CA PHE A 52 38.55 18.38 65.52
C PHE A 52 37.59 17.22 65.54
N LEU A 53 37.74 16.21 64.71
CA LEU A 53 36.74 15.16 64.54
C LEU A 53 36.69 14.16 65.72
N CYS A 54 37.87 13.85 66.35
CA CYS A 54 37.90 12.96 67.53
C CYS A 54 37.30 13.58 68.79
N LYS A 55 37.09 14.89 68.85
CA LYS A 55 36.48 15.60 69.98
C LYS A 55 34.94 15.65 69.85
N ILE A 56 34.37 15.20 68.77
CA ILE A 56 32.93 15.15 68.58
C ILE A 56 32.41 13.84 69.23
N GLU A 57 31.73 13.97 70.39
CA GLU A 57 31.09 12.84 71.06
C GLU A 57 29.79 12.50 70.33
N SER A 58 29.46 11.18 70.24
CA SER A 58 28.16 10.73 69.70
C SER A 58 27.04 11.17 70.65
N ASN A 59 26.06 11.88 70.09
CA ASN A 59 24.92 12.40 70.83
C ASN A 59 23.62 12.06 70.10
N ILE A 60 22.53 11.90 70.84
CA ILE A 60 21.20 11.67 70.31
C ILE A 60 20.82 12.68 69.22
N ALA A 61 21.30 13.97 69.38
CA ALA A 61 21.06 15.00 68.41
C ALA A 61 21.78 14.72 67.06
N LEU A 62 22.99 14.15 67.09
CA LEU A 62 23.71 13.74 65.88
C LEU A 62 23.08 12.52 65.19
N ASP A 63 22.57 11.59 65.99
CA ASP A 63 21.86 10.43 65.50
C ASP A 63 20.55 10.84 64.78
N LEU A 64 19.79 11.75 65.38
CA LEU A 64 18.56 12.31 64.77
C LEU A 64 18.88 13.07 63.45
N LEU A 65 19.98 13.86 63.43
CA LEU A 65 20.44 14.52 62.22
C LEU A 65 20.85 13.50 61.14
N GLY A 66 21.51 12.42 61.55
CA GLY A 66 21.91 11.31 60.68
C GLY A 66 20.67 10.64 60.03
N ILE A 67 19.65 10.34 60.85
CA ILE A 67 18.36 9.75 60.39
C ILE A 67 17.69 10.71 59.39
N LEU A 68 17.68 12.02 59.67
CA LEU A 68 17.10 13.03 58.80
C LEU A 68 17.85 13.09 57.44
N LEU A 69 19.16 13.09 57.44
CA LEU A 69 20.01 13.11 56.24
C LEU A 69 19.81 11.82 55.41
N ILE A 70 19.74 10.66 56.06
CA ILE A 70 19.47 9.39 55.40
C ILE A 70 18.04 9.43 54.73
N SER A 71 17.06 9.92 55.44
CA SER A 71 15.67 10.00 54.96
C SER A 71 15.56 10.94 53.77
N ILE A 72 16.20 12.10 53.82
CA ILE A 72 16.30 13.06 52.69
C ILE A 72 17.01 12.41 51.49
N SER A 73 18.11 11.71 51.75
CA SER A 73 18.89 11.06 50.70
C SER A 73 18.11 9.92 50.03
N ILE A 74 17.39 9.11 50.79
CA ILE A 74 16.52 8.03 50.28
C ILE A 74 15.39 8.63 49.45
N TYR A 75 14.78 9.71 49.93
CA TYR A 75 13.71 10.40 49.18
C TYR A 75 14.24 10.98 47.88
N ASP A 76 15.39 11.64 47.92
CA ASP A 76 16.05 12.18 46.72
C ASP A 76 16.45 11.08 45.70
N LEU A 77 17.02 9.97 46.20
CA LEU A 77 17.33 8.80 45.36
C LEU A 77 16.08 8.19 44.76
N PHE A 78 14.99 8.08 45.52
CA PHE A 78 13.72 7.57 44.99
C PHE A 78 13.15 8.49 43.92
N GLN A 79 13.19 9.81 44.10
CA GLN A 79 12.75 10.77 43.10
C GLN A 79 13.62 10.70 41.84
N LYS A 80 14.93 10.58 41.99
CA LYS A 80 15.88 10.46 40.86
C LYS A 80 15.71 9.14 40.12
N TYR A 81 15.37 8.04 40.81
CA TYR A 81 15.02 6.77 40.21
C TYR A 81 13.71 6.87 39.43
N LYS A 82 12.65 7.43 40.04
CA LYS A 82 11.33 7.59 39.45
C LYS A 82 11.35 8.45 38.19
N ASN A 83 12.11 9.58 38.25
CA ASN A 83 12.22 10.54 37.17
C ASN A 83 13.31 10.16 36.15
N ARG A 84 13.94 8.98 36.30
CA ARG A 84 15.04 8.50 35.44
C ARG A 84 16.13 9.54 35.24
N TYR A 85 16.49 10.22 36.29
CA TYR A 85 17.46 11.31 36.24
C TYR A 85 18.82 10.83 35.74
N ARG A 86 19.34 11.48 34.70
CA ARG A 86 20.66 11.17 34.13
C ARG A 86 21.71 11.96 34.85
N PHE A 87 22.52 11.25 35.61
CA PHE A 87 23.59 11.88 36.36
C PHE A 87 24.73 12.32 35.41
N ASP A 88 25.30 13.52 35.67
CA ASP A 88 26.51 13.94 34.96
C ASP A 88 27.69 13.04 35.38
N PHE A 89 28.45 12.60 34.41
CA PHE A 89 29.65 11.77 34.62
C PHE A 89 30.61 12.37 35.64
N ARG A 90 30.76 13.70 35.64
CA ARG A 90 31.63 14.43 36.59
C ARG A 90 31.19 14.22 38.03
N LEU A 91 29.91 14.30 38.30
CA LEU A 91 29.33 14.12 39.61
C LEU A 91 29.47 12.67 40.08
N ILE A 92 29.17 11.69 39.20
CA ILE A 92 29.35 10.26 39.52
C ILE A 92 30.83 9.97 39.82
N PHE A 93 31.76 10.48 39.01
CA PHE A 93 33.18 10.31 39.22
C PHE A 93 33.63 10.87 40.58
N LEU A 94 33.16 12.07 40.93
CA LEU A 94 33.46 12.71 42.21
C LEU A 94 32.91 11.89 43.38
N VAL A 95 31.65 11.38 43.28
CA VAL A 95 31.06 10.53 44.32
C VAL A 95 31.81 9.21 44.47
N VAL A 96 32.18 8.56 43.37
CA VAL A 96 33.00 7.33 43.39
C VAL A 96 34.36 7.60 43.98
N LEU A 97 35.02 8.71 43.60
CA LEU A 97 36.30 9.08 44.11
C LEU A 97 36.24 9.30 45.65
N LEU A 98 35.31 10.14 46.13
CA LEU A 98 35.10 10.42 47.53
C LEU A 98 34.75 9.15 48.31
N SER A 99 33.84 8.32 47.79
CA SER A 99 33.48 7.02 48.42
C SER A 99 34.70 6.10 48.51
N THR A 100 35.57 6.07 47.50
CA THR A 100 36.81 5.27 47.51
C THR A 100 37.79 5.78 48.55
N ILE A 101 37.99 7.10 48.65
CA ILE A 101 38.84 7.75 49.67
C ILE A 101 38.34 7.41 51.08
N ILE A 102 37.04 7.60 51.33
CA ILE A 102 36.43 7.31 52.60
C ILE A 102 36.57 5.82 52.94
N PHE A 103 36.35 4.92 51.98
CA PHE A 103 36.49 3.47 52.16
C PHE A 103 37.94 3.09 52.56
N ILE A 104 38.96 3.68 51.89
CA ILE A 104 40.37 3.45 52.23
C ILE A 104 40.67 3.96 53.64
N CYS A 105 40.21 5.17 53.98
CA CYS A 105 40.34 5.73 55.33
C CYS A 105 39.64 4.84 56.40
N ARG A 106 38.50 4.27 56.06
CA ARG A 106 37.78 3.33 56.97
C ARG A 106 38.56 2.05 57.17
N LEU A 107 39.12 1.47 56.12
CA LEU A 107 39.98 0.29 56.24
C LEU A 107 41.24 0.58 57.09
N SER A 108 41.74 1.79 57.08
CA SER A 108 42.86 2.24 57.91
C SER A 108 42.49 2.57 59.35
N GLY A 109 41.22 2.41 59.73
CA GLY A 109 40.74 2.67 61.11
C GLY A 109 40.56 4.14 61.47
N LEU A 110 40.79 5.08 60.52
CA LEU A 110 40.80 6.50 60.78
C LEU A 110 39.47 7.16 61.15
N TYR A 111 38.34 6.46 60.94
CA TYR A 111 36.98 7.00 61.18
C TYR A 111 36.10 6.03 62.03
N SER A 112 36.69 5.24 62.88
CA SER A 112 35.97 4.21 63.62
C SER A 112 35.42 4.68 64.97
N TYR A 113 35.69 5.91 65.39
CA TYR A 113 35.43 6.45 66.72
C TYR A 113 34.03 7.06 66.93
N LEU A 114 33.29 7.31 65.84
CA LEU A 114 31.92 7.82 65.91
C LEU A 114 30.94 6.73 65.55
N SER A 115 30.00 6.42 66.45
CA SER A 115 28.99 5.40 66.21
C SER A 115 27.60 6.01 66.02
N PHE A 116 26.94 5.63 64.93
CA PHE A 116 25.57 5.96 64.62
C PHE A 116 24.67 4.86 65.21
N LEU A 117 23.71 5.24 66.05
CA LEU A 117 22.84 4.32 66.80
C LEU A 117 23.60 3.23 67.59
N GLY A 118 24.86 3.40 67.89
CA GLY A 118 25.68 2.44 68.60
C GLY A 118 26.22 1.26 67.78
N PHE A 119 25.83 1.11 66.53
CA PHE A 119 26.14 -0.08 65.71
C PHE A 119 27.04 0.21 64.50
N ILE A 120 26.87 1.35 63.86
CA ILE A 120 27.52 1.67 62.57
C ILE A 120 28.27 2.98 62.68
N SER A 121 29.47 3.12 62.08
CA SER A 121 30.18 4.40 62.02
C SER A 121 29.42 5.40 61.16
N TYR A 122 29.37 6.69 61.50
CA TYR A 122 28.78 7.75 60.68
C TYR A 122 29.41 7.79 59.28
N VAL A 123 30.66 7.39 59.09
CA VAL A 123 31.34 7.26 57.82
C VAL A 123 30.76 6.16 56.96
N ASP A 124 30.33 5.05 57.56
CA ASP A 124 29.67 3.96 56.79
C ASP A 124 28.31 4.39 56.26
N VAL A 125 27.60 5.29 56.96
CA VAL A 125 26.37 5.92 56.47
C VAL A 125 26.62 6.77 55.21
N MET A 126 27.70 7.55 55.23
CA MET A 126 28.08 8.34 54.03
C MET A 126 28.45 7.43 52.86
N LEU A 127 29.14 6.34 53.10
CA LEU A 127 29.45 5.33 52.09
C LEU A 127 28.17 4.68 51.50
N LEU A 128 27.20 4.34 52.35
CA LEU A 128 25.92 3.80 51.91
C LEU A 128 25.18 4.80 51.02
N ILE A 129 25.09 6.05 51.38
CA ILE A 129 24.49 7.10 50.55
C ILE A 129 25.19 7.20 49.21
N GLY A 130 26.55 7.32 49.21
CA GLY A 130 27.35 7.41 47.98
C GLY A 130 27.16 6.21 47.05
N THR A 131 27.18 5.00 47.57
CA THR A 131 26.93 3.75 46.82
C THR A 131 25.52 3.72 46.27
N GLY A 132 24.52 4.20 47.04
CA GLY A 132 23.12 4.35 46.55
C GLY A 132 23.01 5.21 45.30
N TYR A 133 23.69 6.34 45.27
CA TYR A 133 23.72 7.20 44.06
C TYR A 133 24.35 6.52 42.85
N VAL A 134 25.41 5.77 43.05
CA VAL A 134 26.08 5.02 41.98
C VAL A 134 25.15 3.90 41.47
N ILE A 135 24.49 3.16 42.37
CA ILE A 135 23.56 2.09 42.01
C ILE A 135 22.37 2.64 41.21
N VAL A 136 21.73 3.73 41.68
CA VAL A 136 20.61 4.35 40.97
C VAL A 136 21.03 4.85 39.59
N SER A 137 22.23 5.39 39.47
CA SER A 137 22.78 5.80 38.16
C SER A 137 22.94 4.62 37.21
N ILE A 138 23.50 3.50 37.66
CA ILE A 138 23.66 2.29 36.85
C ILE A 138 22.30 1.70 36.47
N VAL A 139 21.38 1.62 37.43
CA VAL A 139 20.03 1.09 37.19
C VAL A 139 19.28 1.93 36.13
N ASN A 140 19.33 3.26 36.24
CA ASN A 140 18.69 4.14 35.27
C ASN A 140 19.25 3.95 33.84
N VAL A 141 20.58 3.86 33.71
CA VAL A 141 21.23 3.57 32.42
C VAL A 141 20.83 2.20 31.87
N CYS A 142 20.74 1.17 32.73
CA CYS A 142 20.30 -0.16 32.33
C CYS A 142 18.83 -0.20 31.87
N LEU A 143 17.96 0.58 32.52
CA LEU A 143 16.55 0.71 32.14
C LEU A 143 16.39 1.44 30.81
N GLU A 144 17.13 2.53 30.59
CA GLU A 144 17.17 3.24 29.30
C GLU A 144 17.59 2.30 28.15
N CYS A 145 18.66 1.51 28.36
CA CYS A 145 19.11 0.53 27.36
C CYS A 145 18.09 -0.58 27.09
N LYS A 146 17.27 -0.97 28.07
CA LYS A 146 16.17 -1.93 27.87
C LYS A 146 15.01 -1.32 27.10
N GLU A 147 14.70 -0.05 27.32
CA GLU A 147 13.64 0.65 26.58
C GLU A 147 14.06 0.97 25.15
N GLU A 148 15.31 1.32 24.92
CA GLU A 148 15.85 1.47 23.57
C GLU A 148 15.72 0.17 22.77
N LYS A 149 16.03 -0.99 23.38
CA LYS A 149 15.83 -2.30 22.76
C LYS A 149 14.37 -2.62 22.50
N ARG A 150 13.46 -2.32 23.45
CA ARG A 150 12.01 -2.49 23.24
C ARG A 150 11.45 -1.56 22.17
N LYS A 151 12.03 -0.37 22.04
CA LYS A 151 11.70 0.56 20.95
C LYS A 151 12.26 0.08 19.62
N GLU A 152 13.45 -0.53 19.60
CA GLU A 152 14.01 -1.17 18.40
C GLU A 152 13.14 -2.38 17.97
N GLU A 153 12.69 -3.24 18.88
CA GLU A 153 11.81 -4.39 18.62
C GLU A 153 10.37 -3.98 18.23
N ASN A 154 9.82 -2.91 18.82
CA ASN A 154 8.52 -2.36 18.42
C ASN A 154 8.59 -1.43 17.20
N ASN A 155 9.76 -0.93 16.85
CA ASN A 155 9.97 -0.09 15.67
C ASN A 155 9.95 -0.90 14.38
N ASP A 156 10.10 -2.23 14.40
CA ASP A 156 10.01 -3.03 13.17
C ASP A 156 8.62 -3.00 12.55
N ILE A 157 7.56 -2.71 13.30
CA ILE A 157 6.21 -2.55 12.76
C ILE A 157 5.88 -1.07 12.51
N SER A 158 6.35 -0.15 13.35
CA SER A 158 6.12 1.29 13.18
C SER A 158 7.17 1.98 12.29
N SER A 159 8.37 1.41 12.17
CA SER A 159 9.44 1.93 11.32
C SER A 159 9.14 1.79 9.82
N GLN A 160 8.33 0.80 9.43
CA GLN A 160 7.89 0.68 8.03
C GLN A 160 7.09 1.90 7.54
N TYR A 161 6.44 2.63 8.45
CA TYR A 161 5.68 3.84 8.12
C TYR A 161 6.45 5.15 8.33
N LEU A 162 7.49 5.14 9.17
CA LEU A 162 8.28 6.33 9.50
C LEU A 162 9.61 6.43 8.75
N ASP A 163 10.20 5.29 8.38
CA ASP A 163 11.38 5.26 7.52
C ASP A 163 10.99 5.70 6.10
N GLY A 164 11.38 6.91 5.78
CA GLY A 164 11.19 7.46 4.45
C GLY A 164 10.31 8.71 4.36
N ILE A 165 9.83 9.28 5.46
CA ILE A 165 9.21 10.60 5.43
C ILE A 165 10.27 11.65 5.12
N LEU A 166 10.07 12.42 4.06
CA LEU A 166 10.92 13.51 3.69
C LEU A 166 10.69 14.69 4.64
N HIS A 167 11.69 14.97 5.48
CA HIS A 167 11.63 16.11 6.37
C HIS A 167 11.77 17.43 5.60
N ASP A 168 10.98 18.44 6.01
CA ASP A 168 11.08 19.80 5.48
C ASP A 168 12.21 20.58 6.17
N CYS A 169 13.35 19.93 6.37
CA CYS A 169 14.54 20.55 6.92
C CYS A 169 15.34 21.20 5.79
N PRO A 170 15.89 22.42 6.05
CA PRO A 170 16.84 23.03 5.14
C PRO A 170 18.10 22.15 5.00
N ILE A 171 18.65 22.07 3.80
CA ILE A 171 19.95 21.43 3.61
C ILE A 171 21.05 22.23 4.31
N THR A 172 22.06 21.51 4.78
CA THR A 172 23.19 22.10 5.49
C THR A 172 24.48 22.03 4.69
N LYS A 173 24.53 21.21 3.65
CA LYS A 173 25.70 20.99 2.81
C LYS A 173 25.41 21.32 1.36
N GLU A 174 26.41 21.89 0.68
CA GLU A 174 26.34 22.23 -0.75
C GLU A 174 26.10 21.00 -1.66
N ASP A 175 26.63 19.84 -1.26
CA ASP A 175 26.50 18.61 -2.03
C ASP A 175 25.06 18.06 -2.10
N ASP A 176 24.19 18.48 -1.18
CA ASP A 176 22.78 18.10 -1.13
C ASP A 176 21.89 19.07 -1.96
N ASP A 177 22.46 20.04 -2.67
CA ASP A 177 21.73 21.06 -3.42
C ASP A 177 21.16 20.51 -4.73
N ILE A 178 19.84 20.35 -4.78
CA ILE A 178 19.09 19.85 -5.95
C ILE A 178 19.10 20.85 -7.12
N PHE A 179 19.19 22.15 -6.81
CA PHE A 179 19.10 23.22 -7.80
C PHE A 179 20.45 23.63 -8.39
N ASP A 180 21.54 23.10 -7.86
CA ASP A 180 22.91 23.40 -8.30
C ASP A 180 23.23 24.89 -8.31
N PHE A 181 23.10 25.54 -7.14
CA PHE A 181 23.43 26.95 -6.95
C PHE A 181 24.90 27.19 -6.66
N LYS A 182 25.80 26.26 -6.96
CA LYS A 182 27.25 26.34 -6.62
C LYS A 182 27.92 27.62 -7.07
N ASP A 183 27.64 28.05 -8.29
CA ASP A 183 28.27 29.24 -8.84
C ASP A 183 27.74 30.52 -8.21
N GLU A 184 26.43 30.58 -7.92
CA GLU A 184 25.82 31.70 -7.21
C GLU A 184 26.33 31.79 -5.77
N ILE A 185 26.46 30.67 -5.08
CA ILE A 185 27.00 30.59 -3.74
C ILE A 185 28.46 31.09 -3.73
N ARG A 186 29.32 30.62 -4.65
CA ARG A 186 30.71 31.07 -4.81
C ARG A 186 30.79 32.55 -5.07
N ARG A 187 29.91 33.11 -5.89
CA ARG A 187 29.85 34.55 -6.16
C ARG A 187 29.56 35.34 -4.89
N ILE A 188 28.58 34.93 -4.09
CA ILE A 188 28.27 35.62 -2.82
C ILE A 188 29.38 35.45 -1.83
N VAL A 189 30.00 34.29 -1.71
CA VAL A 189 31.16 34.06 -0.85
C VAL A 189 32.33 35.00 -1.24
N SER A 190 32.57 35.19 -2.53
CA SER A 190 33.63 36.14 -2.97
C SER A 190 33.25 37.58 -2.63
N ILE A 191 32.00 38.01 -2.82
CA ILE A 191 31.54 39.36 -2.40
C ILE A 191 31.73 39.58 -0.91
N ILE A 192 31.40 38.58 -0.06
CA ILE A 192 31.63 38.69 1.40
C ILE A 192 33.10 38.82 1.71
N LYS A 193 33.97 38.07 1.05
CA LYS A 193 35.44 38.13 1.28
C LYS A 193 36.05 39.43 0.80
N ASP A 194 35.69 39.87 -0.38
CA ASP A 194 36.30 41.02 -1.03
C ASP A 194 35.73 42.37 -0.53
N SER A 195 34.66 42.32 0.28
CA SER A 195 34.06 43.55 0.85
C SER A 195 35.03 44.35 1.70
N ASP A 196 34.99 45.69 1.60
CA ASP A 196 35.87 46.61 2.35
C ASP A 196 35.62 46.49 3.84
N LYS A 197 36.65 46.20 4.60
CA LYS A 197 36.63 46.09 6.08
C LYS A 197 36.31 47.40 6.81
N ASN A 198 36.56 48.53 6.17
CA ASN A 198 36.28 49.83 6.78
C ASN A 198 34.81 50.22 6.73
N LYS A 199 33.99 49.46 6.05
CA LYS A 199 32.57 49.74 5.85
C LYS A 199 31.68 48.57 6.40
N THR A 200 30.47 48.90 6.73
CA THR A 200 29.42 47.93 6.97
C THR A 200 28.77 47.57 5.64
N TRP A 201 28.49 46.29 5.44
CA TRP A 201 27.80 45.79 4.26
C TRP A 201 26.55 45.05 4.64
N SER A 202 25.50 45.20 3.83
CA SER A 202 24.24 44.49 3.98
C SER A 202 23.76 43.92 2.64
N LEU A 203 23.55 42.62 2.62
CA LEU A 203 23.04 41.88 1.47
C LEU A 203 21.69 41.27 1.81
N ALA A 204 20.69 41.56 1.02
CA ALA A 204 19.38 40.87 1.04
C ALA A 204 19.40 39.68 0.08
N VAL A 205 19.05 38.52 0.56
CA VAL A 205 18.75 37.32 -0.26
C VAL A 205 17.23 37.20 -0.36
N THR A 206 16.68 37.46 -1.54
CA THR A 206 15.23 37.48 -1.74
C THR A 206 14.75 36.30 -2.55
N ALA A 207 13.70 35.63 -2.09
CA ALA A 207 12.96 34.58 -2.81
C ALA A 207 11.59 34.38 -2.18
N GLN A 208 10.67 33.77 -2.96
CA GLN A 208 9.37 33.37 -2.44
C GLN A 208 9.48 32.31 -1.34
N TRP A 209 8.45 32.22 -0.51
CA TRP A 209 8.41 31.21 0.53
C TRP A 209 8.46 29.79 -0.04
N GLY A 210 9.28 28.91 0.53
CA GLY A 210 9.47 27.53 0.06
C GLY A 210 10.53 27.35 -1.02
N MET A 211 11.15 28.44 -1.52
CA MET A 211 12.19 28.41 -2.56
C MET A 211 13.61 28.16 -2.04
N GLY A 212 13.78 27.74 -0.77
CA GLY A 212 15.06 27.28 -0.25
C GLY A 212 15.98 28.40 0.27
N LYS A 213 15.48 29.59 0.68
CA LYS A 213 16.29 30.70 1.26
C LYS A 213 17.25 30.23 2.35
N THR A 214 16.72 29.53 3.36
CA THR A 214 17.51 29.01 4.48
C THR A 214 18.58 28.03 4.01
N SER A 215 18.23 27.12 3.08
CA SER A 215 19.18 26.17 2.47
C SER A 215 20.31 26.90 1.74
N PHE A 216 19.97 27.91 0.97
CA PHE A 216 20.96 28.73 0.25
C PHE A 216 21.92 29.44 1.17
N ILE A 217 21.43 30.02 2.27
CA ILE A 217 22.27 30.61 3.32
C ILE A 217 23.16 29.58 4.00
N ASN A 218 22.61 28.42 4.36
CA ASN A 218 23.38 27.36 4.98
C ASN A 218 24.54 26.89 4.08
N CYS A 219 24.30 26.77 2.77
CA CYS A 219 25.33 26.42 1.81
C CYS A 219 26.43 27.51 1.72
N ILE A 220 26.08 28.80 1.82
CA ILE A 220 27.06 29.89 1.92
C ILE A 220 27.93 29.72 3.17
N VAL A 221 27.29 29.42 4.30
CA VAL A 221 28.01 29.24 5.58
C VAL A 221 28.90 28.00 5.52
N ASP A 222 28.40 26.87 5.01
CA ASP A 222 29.15 25.62 4.82
C ASP A 222 30.40 25.83 3.95
N GLN A 223 30.24 26.58 2.83
CA GLN A 223 31.39 26.89 1.98
C GLN A 223 32.44 27.75 2.70
N LEU A 224 32.02 28.77 3.47
CA LEU A 224 32.93 29.57 4.27
C LEU A 224 33.63 28.72 5.33
N GLU A 225 32.98 27.78 5.95
CA GLU A 225 33.56 26.87 6.94
C GLU A 225 34.53 25.86 6.31
N LYS A 226 34.20 25.27 5.18
CA LYS A 226 35.06 24.33 4.43
C LYS A 226 36.37 25.01 3.99
N GLU A 227 36.27 26.26 3.54
CA GLU A 227 37.46 27.02 3.18
C GLU A 227 38.36 27.35 4.41
N LYS A 228 37.73 27.65 5.55
CA LYS A 228 38.43 27.85 6.84
C LYS A 228 39.16 26.57 7.29
N GLU A 229 38.61 25.40 7.04
CA GLU A 229 39.26 24.12 7.36
C GLU A 229 40.41 23.80 6.42
N LYS A 230 40.25 24.00 5.12
CA LYS A 230 41.32 23.84 4.11
C LYS A 230 42.50 24.77 4.37
N GLU A 231 42.24 25.98 4.86
CA GLU A 231 43.29 26.93 5.24
C GLU A 231 44.08 26.46 6.49
N LYS A 232 43.37 25.91 7.49
CA LYS A 232 44.02 25.33 8.69
C LYS A 232 44.88 24.11 8.37
N GLU A 233 44.50 23.29 7.40
CA GLU A 233 45.27 22.14 6.96
C GLU A 233 46.53 22.57 6.21
N LYS A 234 46.44 23.57 5.34
CA LYS A 234 47.59 24.16 4.62
C LYS A 234 48.57 24.89 5.55
N GLU A 235 48.09 25.52 6.65
CA GLU A 235 48.93 26.12 7.69
C GLU A 235 49.69 25.08 8.49
N LYS A 236 49.16 23.87 8.68
CA LYS A 236 49.88 22.76 9.35
C LYS A 236 50.99 22.15 8.48
N GLU A 237 50.85 22.21 7.15
CA GLU A 237 51.83 21.68 6.20
C GLU A 237 52.98 22.66 5.88
N LYS A 238 52.75 23.98 6.09
CA LYS A 238 53.77 25.03 5.80
C LYS A 238 54.21 25.77 7.07
N GLU A 239 55.10 25.15 7.83
CA GLU A 239 55.75 25.81 8.97
C GLU A 239 56.81 26.89 8.63
N LYS A 240 56.92 27.39 7.41
CA LYS A 240 57.84 28.47 7.02
C LYS A 240 57.34 29.19 5.78
N GLU A 241 56.42 30.13 5.97
CA GLU A 241 56.42 31.38 5.18
C GLU A 241 55.34 32.30 5.72
N LYS A 242 55.72 33.49 6.11
CA LYS A 242 54.87 34.60 6.51
C LYS A 242 54.05 35.04 5.30
N GLU A 243 52.89 34.39 5.05
CA GLU A 243 51.89 34.99 4.17
C GLU A 243 51.01 35.94 4.97
N LYS A 244 51.07 37.21 4.55
CA LYS A 244 50.20 38.27 5.00
C LYS A 244 48.75 37.92 4.84
N GLY A 245 48.04 37.79 5.97
CA GLY A 245 46.68 38.25 6.14
C GLY A 245 45.62 37.70 5.23
N LYS A 246 45.34 36.39 5.21
CA LYS A 246 44.03 35.89 4.77
C LYS A 246 42.97 36.17 5.83
N GLU A 247 41.90 36.81 5.41
CA GLU A 247 40.90 37.36 6.29
C GLU A 247 40.00 36.24 6.88
N LYS A 248 40.14 36.05 8.19
CA LYS A 248 39.27 35.13 8.94
C LYS A 248 37.86 35.71 9.03
N ILE A 249 36.83 34.89 8.70
CA ILE A 249 35.43 35.26 8.82
C ILE A 249 34.79 34.47 9.98
N GLU A 250 34.17 35.18 10.91
CA GLU A 250 33.35 34.59 11.98
C GLU A 250 31.87 34.74 11.64
N VAL A 251 31.07 33.67 11.82
CA VAL A 251 29.64 33.66 11.50
C VAL A 251 28.81 33.77 12.77
N LEU A 252 27.90 34.75 12.80
CA LEU A 252 26.88 34.93 13.82
C LEU A 252 25.50 34.66 13.19
N VAL A 253 24.88 33.57 13.53
CA VAL A 253 23.47 33.32 13.14
C VAL A 253 22.58 33.96 14.22
N PHE A 254 21.91 35.02 13.86
CA PHE A 254 21.01 35.76 14.75
C PHE A 254 19.55 35.53 14.34
N ASN A 255 18.77 35.05 15.27
CA ASN A 255 17.31 34.83 15.05
C ASN A 255 16.52 35.78 15.94
N PRO A 256 16.00 36.90 15.40
CA PRO A 256 15.24 37.89 16.18
C PRO A 256 13.95 37.33 16.82
N ARG A 257 13.35 36.25 16.27
CA ARG A 257 12.17 35.62 16.82
C ARG A 257 12.35 34.96 18.18
N THR A 258 13.60 34.67 18.56
CA THR A 258 13.90 34.08 19.87
C THR A 258 13.97 35.12 20.98
N SER A 259 13.93 36.40 20.64
CA SER A 259 13.91 37.48 21.59
C SER A 259 12.56 37.58 22.30
N LYS A 260 12.58 37.91 23.60
CA LYS A 260 11.38 37.93 24.46
C LYS A 260 10.38 39.03 24.09
N SER A 261 10.87 40.12 23.56
CA SER A 261 10.07 41.29 23.15
C SER A 261 10.81 42.07 22.07
N VAL A 262 10.09 42.93 21.36
CA VAL A 262 10.69 43.86 20.37
C VAL A 262 11.86 44.67 20.97
N ALA A 263 11.69 45.15 22.20
CA ALA A 263 12.70 45.93 22.88
C ALA A 263 13.99 45.18 23.23
N THR A 264 13.94 43.85 23.35
CA THR A 264 15.11 43.04 23.71
C THR A 264 15.89 42.54 22.50
N ILE A 265 15.39 42.72 21.26
CA ILE A 265 16.05 42.25 20.04
C ILE A 265 17.48 42.75 19.92
N GLN A 266 17.67 44.05 20.19
CA GLN A 266 19.01 44.65 20.12
C GLN A 266 19.93 44.16 21.25
N GLU A 267 19.38 43.99 22.45
CA GLU A 267 20.15 43.49 23.61
C GLU A 267 20.61 42.06 23.35
N ASP A 268 19.75 41.20 22.87
CA ASP A 268 20.06 39.81 22.52
C ASP A 268 21.12 39.73 21.41
N PHE A 269 21.00 40.60 20.40
CA PHE A 269 22.00 40.69 19.34
C PHE A 269 23.39 41.06 19.90
N PHE A 270 23.47 42.17 20.65
CA PHE A 270 24.75 42.64 21.19
C PHE A 270 25.34 41.64 22.20
N THR A 271 24.53 40.93 22.95
CA THR A 271 24.97 39.86 23.84
C THR A 271 25.66 38.73 23.07
N GLN A 272 25.01 38.23 21.99
CA GLN A 272 25.59 37.18 21.15
C GLN A 272 26.82 37.70 20.41
N PHE A 273 26.77 38.92 19.90
CA PHE A 273 27.90 39.58 19.24
C PHE A 273 29.10 39.72 20.17
N THR A 274 28.90 40.12 21.43
CA THR A 274 29.93 40.20 22.47
C THR A 274 30.58 38.85 22.72
N CYS A 275 29.82 37.76 22.75
CA CYS A 275 30.32 36.41 22.95
C CYS A 275 31.35 36.01 21.85
N ILE A 276 31.07 36.40 20.60
CA ILE A 276 31.99 36.11 19.49
C ILE A 276 33.24 36.96 19.56
N LEU A 277 33.09 38.27 19.81
CA LEU A 277 34.20 39.19 19.81
C LEU A 277 35.12 39.03 21.01
N SER A 278 34.60 38.67 22.16
CA SER A 278 35.41 38.43 23.39
C SER A 278 36.41 37.30 23.23
N LYS A 279 36.27 36.44 22.23
CA LYS A 279 37.30 35.44 21.88
C LYS A 279 38.60 36.06 21.36
N TYR A 280 38.52 37.26 20.82
CA TYR A 280 39.64 37.99 20.19
C TYR A 280 40.19 39.13 21.05
N ASP A 281 39.29 39.86 21.71
CA ASP A 281 39.71 40.94 22.65
C ASP A 281 38.66 41.04 23.79
N SER A 282 39.10 40.77 25.02
CA SER A 282 38.26 40.81 26.23
C SER A 282 37.72 42.23 26.53
N ARG A 283 38.35 43.27 26.01
CA ARG A 283 37.91 44.68 26.17
C ARG A 283 36.59 44.91 25.40
N CYS A 284 36.32 44.17 24.32
CA CYS A 284 35.11 44.30 23.57
C CYS A 284 33.87 44.14 24.45
N SER A 285 33.91 43.23 25.41
CA SER A 285 32.81 42.99 26.35
C SER A 285 32.41 44.21 27.14
N HIS A 286 33.37 44.98 27.62
CA HIS A 286 33.12 46.21 28.40
C HIS A 286 32.57 47.33 27.50
N VAL A 287 33.23 47.58 26.37
CA VAL A 287 32.86 48.67 25.46
C VAL A 287 31.45 48.46 24.88
N ILE A 288 31.11 47.20 24.52
CA ILE A 288 29.75 46.88 24.00
C ILE A 288 28.73 46.98 25.12
N LYS A 289 29.00 46.53 26.35
CA LYS A 289 28.08 46.69 27.48
C LYS A 289 27.81 48.15 27.80
N ASP A 290 28.83 48.99 27.77
CA ASP A 290 28.66 50.42 27.96
C ASP A 290 27.83 51.06 26.85
N TYR A 291 28.00 50.62 25.59
CA TYR A 291 27.19 51.06 24.47
C TYR A 291 25.73 50.63 24.59
N MET A 292 25.47 49.37 24.97
CA MET A 292 24.12 48.86 25.23
C MET A 292 23.44 49.66 26.34
N SER A 293 24.14 49.91 27.43
CA SER A 293 23.62 50.75 28.52
C SER A 293 23.28 52.18 28.05
N ALA A 294 24.07 52.73 27.15
CA ALA A 294 23.78 54.05 26.56
C ALA A 294 22.59 54.02 25.61
N LEU A 295 22.36 52.97 24.86
CA LEU A 295 21.16 52.78 24.01
C LEU A 295 19.88 52.60 24.85
N GLN A 296 19.95 51.95 26.00
CA GLN A 296 18.80 51.77 26.91
C GLN A 296 18.43 53.07 27.63
N LEU A 297 19.39 53.94 27.91
CA LEU A 297 19.19 55.24 28.55
C LEU A 297 18.43 56.24 27.68
N ILE A 298 18.43 56.06 26.37
CA ILE A 298 17.64 56.85 25.43
C ILE A 298 16.14 56.57 25.58
N ASP A 299 15.77 55.43 26.15
CA ASP A 299 14.42 54.92 26.21
C ASP A 299 13.74 55.04 27.61
N ASN A 300 14.00 56.09 28.37
CA ASN A 300 13.25 56.45 29.61
C ASN A 300 13.34 55.52 30.82
N ARG A 301 14.26 55.63 31.73
CA ARG A 301 13.92 55.32 33.16
C ARG A 301 14.99 55.76 34.17
N GLY A 302 14.62 56.44 35.19
CA GLY A 302 15.28 56.63 36.48
C GLY A 302 16.25 57.85 36.61
N LEU A 303 16.10 58.59 37.73
CA LEU A 303 16.91 59.77 38.06
C LEU A 303 18.39 59.47 38.23
N VAL A 304 18.76 58.25 38.71
CA VAL A 304 20.16 57.82 38.91
C VAL A 304 20.84 57.56 37.57
N GLU A 305 20.11 57.00 36.58
CA GLU A 305 20.63 56.74 35.25
C GLU A 305 20.82 58.03 34.45
N LYS A 306 19.97 59.05 34.68
CA LYS A 306 20.17 60.39 34.11
C LYS A 306 21.45 61.07 34.64
N ALA A 307 21.81 60.85 35.88
CA ALA A 307 23.07 61.40 36.47
C ALA A 307 24.30 60.71 35.87
N ILE A 308 24.25 59.41 35.64
CA ILE A 308 25.31 58.65 34.99
C ILE A 308 25.44 59.06 33.51
N HIS A 309 24.36 59.32 32.83
CA HIS A 309 24.31 59.84 31.46
C HIS A 309 24.96 61.25 31.37
N LEU A 310 24.66 62.14 32.26
CA LEU A 310 25.26 63.50 32.35
C LEU A 310 26.77 63.43 32.59
N TYR A 311 27.22 62.49 33.44
CA TYR A 311 28.64 62.24 33.63
C TYR A 311 29.35 61.68 32.38
N ARG A 312 28.72 60.76 31.64
CA ARG A 312 29.26 60.20 30.39
C ARG A 312 29.29 61.20 29.24
N VAL A 313 28.19 62.04 29.10
CA VAL A 313 28.18 63.15 28.12
C VAL A 313 29.26 64.15 28.41
N TRP A 314 29.56 64.40 29.69
CA TRP A 314 30.60 65.33 30.12
C TRP A 314 32.02 64.82 29.89
N SER A 315 32.25 63.51 29.87
CA SER A 315 33.50 62.80 29.57
C SER A 315 33.88 62.77 28.08
N LYS A 316 33.03 63.26 27.17
CA LYS A 316 33.23 63.28 25.71
C LYS A 316 33.70 61.94 25.07
N VAL A 317 33.35 60.80 25.67
CA VAL A 317 33.68 59.50 25.10
C VAL A 317 32.59 59.12 24.08
N ASP A 318 32.90 59.22 22.80
CA ASP A 318 32.09 58.70 21.76
C ASP A 318 32.18 57.15 21.77
N LEU A 319 31.22 56.50 22.48
CA LEU A 319 31.20 55.05 22.65
C LEU A 319 31.09 54.33 21.29
N LYS A 320 30.40 54.92 20.33
CA LYS A 320 30.31 54.36 18.98
C LYS A 320 31.65 54.35 18.26
N GLU A 321 32.43 55.44 18.41
CA GLU A 321 33.79 55.51 17.85
C GLU A 321 34.75 54.58 18.57
N SER A 322 34.58 54.37 19.88
CA SER A 322 35.38 53.42 20.65
C SER A 322 35.16 51.97 20.17
N ILE A 323 33.92 51.59 19.89
CA ILE A 323 33.57 50.28 19.28
C ILE A 323 34.22 50.17 17.89
N LYS A 324 34.05 51.19 17.04
CA LYS A 324 34.65 51.18 15.70
C LYS A 324 36.18 50.98 15.75
N GLN A 325 36.87 51.66 16.64
CA GLN A 325 38.32 51.50 16.78
C GLN A 325 38.70 50.11 17.30
N THR A 326 37.92 49.58 18.21
CA THR A 326 38.14 48.22 18.73
C THR A 326 37.91 47.17 17.64
N LEU A 327 36.84 47.28 16.86
CA LEU A 327 36.54 46.36 15.76
C LEU A 327 37.56 46.43 14.61
N LYS A 328 38.11 47.61 14.32
CA LYS A 328 39.22 47.74 13.33
C LYS A 328 40.49 46.98 13.74
N ARG A 329 40.72 46.77 15.03
CA ARG A 329 41.88 46.03 15.56
C ARG A 329 41.71 44.52 15.53
N ILE A 330 40.44 44.01 15.42
CA ILE A 330 40.14 42.61 15.42
C ILE A 330 40.30 42.05 13.99
N PRO A 331 41.06 40.95 13.81
CA PRO A 331 41.40 40.43 12.50
C PRO A 331 40.19 39.91 11.70
N PRO A 332 39.21 39.18 12.30
CA PRO A 332 38.13 38.57 11.51
C PRO A 332 37.05 39.57 11.11
N LYS A 333 36.49 39.37 9.89
CA LYS A 333 35.16 39.89 9.53
C LYS A 333 34.08 39.12 10.29
N VAL A 334 32.99 39.79 10.62
CA VAL A 334 31.84 39.14 11.23
C VAL A 334 30.70 39.12 10.24
N LEU A 335 30.31 37.91 9.79
CA LEU A 335 29.11 37.67 8.99
C LEU A 335 27.94 37.47 9.93
N VAL A 336 26.98 38.38 9.92
CA VAL A 336 25.74 38.29 10.66
C VAL A 336 24.66 37.77 9.72
N VAL A 337 24.18 36.55 9.98
CA VAL A 337 23.12 35.92 9.22
C VAL A 337 21.78 36.10 9.93
N ILE A 338 20.80 36.69 9.25
CA ILE A 338 19.42 36.88 9.72
C ILE A 338 18.52 36.17 8.75
N ASP A 339 17.97 35.03 9.18
CA ASP A 339 17.01 34.26 8.39
C ASP A 339 15.57 34.48 8.88
N ASP A 340 14.58 34.07 8.06
CA ASP A 340 13.15 34.19 8.37
C ASP A 340 12.70 35.63 8.73
N PHE A 341 13.32 36.63 8.16
CA PHE A 341 13.03 38.05 8.39
C PHE A 341 11.56 38.41 7.99
N ASP A 342 11.00 37.71 7.01
CA ASP A 342 9.61 37.83 6.55
C ASP A 342 8.57 37.26 7.53
N ARG A 343 8.98 36.60 8.60
CA ARG A 343 8.09 36.09 9.65
C ARG A 343 7.99 36.99 10.87
N LEU A 344 8.70 38.07 10.89
CA LEU A 344 8.69 39.05 11.95
C LEU A 344 7.45 39.95 11.82
N SER A 345 6.98 40.47 12.96
CA SER A 345 5.98 41.55 12.98
C SER A 345 6.57 42.85 12.43
N LYS A 346 5.71 43.78 12.05
CA LYS A 346 6.16 45.09 11.55
C LYS A 346 7.16 45.79 12.48
N ASP A 347 6.89 45.81 13.79
CA ASP A 347 7.75 46.46 14.77
C ASP A 347 9.07 45.74 14.94
N GLU A 348 9.10 44.39 14.92
CA GLU A 348 10.35 43.62 14.96
C GLU A 348 11.17 43.86 13.70
N ILE A 349 10.54 43.94 12.51
CA ILE A 349 11.22 44.28 11.27
C ILE A 349 11.92 45.66 11.41
N LEU A 350 11.21 46.67 11.91
CA LEU A 350 11.77 47.99 12.10
C LEU A 350 12.97 47.99 13.07
N GLU A 351 12.90 47.21 14.15
CA GLU A 351 14.03 47.11 15.09
C GLU A 351 15.26 46.44 14.47
N VAL A 352 15.05 45.39 13.66
CA VAL A 352 16.16 44.77 12.95
C VAL A 352 16.72 45.69 11.86
N LEU A 353 15.87 46.45 11.15
CA LEU A 353 16.38 47.47 10.18
C LEU A 353 17.17 48.57 10.85
N LYS A 354 16.76 49.04 12.04
CA LYS A 354 17.54 50.00 12.85
C LYS A 354 18.88 49.40 13.29
N LEU A 355 18.90 48.11 13.60
CA LEU A 355 20.13 47.39 13.93
C LEU A 355 21.11 47.42 12.75
N ILE A 356 20.64 47.06 11.54
CA ILE A 356 21.43 46.98 10.30
C ILE A 356 21.96 48.38 9.89
N ASP A 357 21.07 49.38 9.88
CA ASP A 357 21.37 50.71 9.33
C ASP A 357 22.21 51.59 10.28
N SER A 358 21.87 51.52 11.58
CA SER A 358 22.43 52.50 12.50
C SER A 358 23.13 51.94 13.73
N ASN A 359 22.48 51.04 14.48
CA ASN A 359 22.95 50.66 15.82
C ASN A 359 24.11 49.65 15.78
N ALA A 360 24.16 48.77 14.81
CA ALA A 360 25.25 47.84 14.59
C ALA A 360 26.00 48.09 13.26
N ALA A 361 25.84 49.26 12.67
CA ALA A 361 26.56 49.69 11.48
C ALA A 361 28.03 50.01 11.80
N PHE A 362 28.78 48.96 12.10
CA PHE A 362 30.19 49.04 12.45
C PHE A 362 31.07 48.47 11.32
N PRO A 363 32.31 48.97 11.17
CA PRO A 363 33.27 48.40 10.23
C PRO A 363 33.47 46.89 10.54
N ASN A 364 33.83 46.16 9.53
CA ASN A 364 34.12 44.73 9.64
C ASN A 364 32.87 43.80 9.83
N ILE A 365 31.67 44.35 9.72
CA ILE A 365 30.43 43.59 9.82
C ILE A 365 29.78 43.47 8.43
N PHE A 366 29.34 42.25 8.09
CA PHE A 366 28.56 41.98 6.91
C PHE A 366 27.22 41.32 7.31
N PHE A 367 26.12 41.98 7.02
CA PHE A 367 24.79 41.47 7.25
C PHE A 367 24.30 40.67 6.02
N LEU A 368 23.84 39.47 6.23
CA LEU A 368 23.22 38.61 5.25
C LEU A 368 21.79 38.28 5.71
N THR A 369 20.79 38.88 5.07
CA THR A 369 19.41 38.78 5.53
C THR A 369 18.56 38.11 4.45
N ALA A 370 17.78 37.06 4.83
CA ALA A 370 16.89 36.37 3.89
C ALA A 370 15.44 36.67 4.18
N TYR A 371 14.68 37.00 3.12
CA TYR A 371 13.25 37.26 3.24
C TYR A 371 12.48 37.13 1.92
N ASP A 372 11.14 36.98 2.04
CA ASP A 372 10.21 37.11 0.92
C ASP A 372 9.76 38.57 0.78
N LYS A 373 10.22 39.21 -0.30
CA LYS A 373 9.95 40.64 -0.57
C LYS A 373 8.45 40.95 -0.60
N LYS A 374 7.61 40.03 -1.13
CA LYS A 374 6.17 40.22 -1.20
C LYS A 374 5.53 40.19 0.19
N GLN A 375 6.01 39.36 1.10
CA GLN A 375 5.45 39.28 2.45
C GLN A 375 5.82 40.51 3.27
N VAL A 376 7.08 40.95 3.18
CA VAL A 376 7.55 42.15 3.89
C VAL A 376 6.85 43.39 3.37
N ASN A 377 6.63 43.54 2.05
CA ASN A 377 5.93 44.68 1.45
C ASN A 377 4.50 44.81 1.94
N LYS A 378 3.82 43.74 2.31
CA LYS A 378 2.45 43.82 2.88
C LYS A 378 2.37 44.68 4.14
N TYR A 379 3.46 44.72 4.91
CA TYR A 379 3.50 45.57 6.13
C TYR A 379 3.75 47.06 5.86
N PHE A 380 4.29 47.41 4.67
CA PHE A 380 4.76 48.75 4.34
C PHE A 380 4.10 49.35 3.09
N GLY A 381 3.08 48.65 2.53
CA GLY A 381 2.44 48.98 1.25
C GLY A 381 1.86 50.38 1.10
N ASP A 382 1.61 51.08 2.22
CA ASP A 382 1.02 52.44 2.21
C ASP A 382 2.07 53.58 2.27
N ILE A 383 3.36 53.25 2.29
CA ILE A 383 4.40 54.23 2.55
C ILE A 383 5.13 54.71 1.28
N GLY A 384 4.76 54.25 0.10
CA GLY A 384 5.41 54.70 -1.14
C GLY A 384 4.46 54.77 -2.34
N ASN A 385 4.36 55.95 -2.96
CA ASN A 385 3.56 56.23 -4.16
C ASN A 385 4.16 55.64 -5.47
N ALA A 386 5.09 54.71 -5.40
CA ALA A 386 5.64 54.01 -6.55
C ALA A 386 5.31 52.51 -6.45
N GLU A 387 4.60 51.96 -7.41
CA GLU A 387 4.13 50.57 -7.43
C GLU A 387 5.22 49.51 -7.26
N ASP A 388 6.53 49.85 -7.40
CA ASP A 388 7.66 48.92 -7.39
C ASP A 388 8.72 49.16 -6.29
N ALA A 389 8.70 50.27 -5.52
CA ALA A 389 9.74 50.57 -4.54
C ALA A 389 9.41 50.07 -3.13
N CYS A 390 10.13 49.05 -2.67
CA CYS A 390 10.02 48.54 -1.32
C CYS A 390 10.71 49.45 -0.31
N PHE A 391 10.05 49.81 0.79
CA PHE A 391 10.62 50.56 1.90
C PHE A 391 11.95 49.93 2.44
N VAL A 392 11.98 48.60 2.46
CA VAL A 392 13.08 47.84 3.04
C VAL A 392 14.31 47.85 2.15
N ASP A 393 14.17 48.06 0.84
CA ASP A 393 15.31 48.07 -0.11
C ASP A 393 16.36 49.16 0.22
N LYS A 394 15.97 50.24 0.91
CA LYS A 394 16.85 51.35 1.31
C LYS A 394 17.91 50.95 2.35
N PHE A 395 17.66 49.85 3.08
CA PHE A 395 18.52 49.37 4.15
C PHE A 395 19.58 48.37 3.71
N PHE A 396 19.48 47.87 2.47
CA PHE A 396 20.43 46.91 1.94
C PHE A 396 21.29 47.52 0.83
N ASN A 397 22.61 47.34 0.92
CA ASN A 397 23.54 47.78 -0.10
C ASN A 397 23.43 46.94 -1.37
N LEU A 398 23.12 45.66 -1.23
CA LEU A 398 22.98 44.71 -2.31
C LEU A 398 21.72 43.88 -2.13
N GLU A 399 21.07 43.56 -3.23
CA GLU A 399 19.96 42.58 -3.27
C GLU A 399 20.33 41.46 -4.25
N PHE A 400 20.18 40.22 -3.79
CA PHE A 400 20.40 39.05 -4.57
C PHE A 400 19.09 38.25 -4.57
N ALA A 401 18.39 38.27 -5.70
CA ALA A 401 17.24 37.39 -5.89
C ALA A 401 17.73 35.98 -6.26
N ILE A 402 17.31 34.96 -5.53
CA ILE A 402 17.64 33.57 -5.87
C ILE A 402 17.09 33.26 -7.26
N PRO A 403 17.92 32.83 -8.22
CA PRO A 403 17.50 32.57 -9.59
C PRO A 403 16.43 31.48 -9.64
N LEU A 404 15.40 31.70 -10.45
CA LEU A 404 14.42 30.67 -10.74
C LEU A 404 15.07 29.57 -11.59
N ARG A 405 14.95 28.33 -11.14
CA ARG A 405 15.40 27.18 -11.91
C ARG A 405 14.22 26.58 -12.72
N PRO A 406 14.48 25.95 -13.87
CA PRO A 406 13.45 25.23 -14.64
C PRO A 406 12.75 24.18 -13.77
N TYR A 407 11.45 24.06 -13.89
CA TYR A 407 10.66 23.17 -13.04
C TYR A 407 11.04 21.68 -13.16
N ILE A 408 11.75 21.32 -14.23
CA ILE A 408 12.27 19.97 -14.45
C ILE A 408 13.10 19.44 -13.28
N TYR A 409 13.80 20.32 -12.52
CA TYR A 409 14.55 19.91 -11.33
C TYR A 409 13.62 19.37 -10.24
N ILE A 410 12.50 20.02 -10.02
CA ILE A 410 11.48 19.56 -9.04
C ILE A 410 10.79 18.29 -9.56
N SER A 411 10.46 18.21 -10.86
CA SER A 411 9.87 17.01 -11.47
C SER A 411 10.77 15.80 -11.28
N ARG A 412 12.06 15.93 -11.61
CA ARG A 412 13.06 14.86 -11.43
C ARG A 412 13.28 14.49 -9.98
N PHE A 413 13.22 15.48 -9.08
CA PHE A 413 13.27 15.21 -7.65
C PHE A 413 12.09 14.38 -7.19
N ILE A 414 10.86 14.72 -7.60
CA ILE A 414 9.66 13.95 -7.26
C ILE A 414 9.78 12.52 -7.78
N GLU A 415 10.12 12.35 -9.07
CA GLU A 415 10.28 11.03 -9.70
C GLU A 415 11.38 10.21 -9.01
N GLY A 416 12.52 10.82 -8.73
CA GLY A 416 13.65 10.17 -8.06
C GLY A 416 13.33 9.70 -6.63
N GLU A 417 12.65 10.53 -5.85
CA GLU A 417 12.26 10.16 -4.48
C GLU A 417 11.14 9.11 -4.47
N LEU A 418 10.20 9.18 -5.41
CA LEU A 418 9.17 8.13 -5.54
C LEU A 418 9.78 6.79 -5.97
N ASN A 419 10.75 6.80 -6.92
CA ASN A 419 11.48 5.58 -7.29
C ASN A 419 12.30 4.98 -6.14
N LYS A 420 12.87 5.80 -5.25
CA LYS A 420 13.55 5.31 -4.05
C LYS A 420 12.60 4.65 -3.05
N LYS A 421 11.40 5.22 -2.89
CA LYS A 421 10.37 4.70 -1.97
C LYS A 421 9.66 3.46 -2.51
N PHE A 422 9.53 3.34 -3.81
CA PHE A 422 8.86 2.25 -4.52
C PHE A 422 9.79 1.70 -5.61
N PRO A 423 10.84 0.95 -5.23
CA PRO A 423 11.75 0.36 -6.20
C PRO A 423 11.01 -0.63 -7.09
N ALA A 424 11.27 -0.57 -8.40
CA ALA A 424 10.70 -1.51 -9.35
C ALA A 424 11.15 -2.95 -9.02
N ASN A 425 10.21 -3.87 -8.95
CA ASN A 425 10.51 -5.29 -8.89
C ASN A 425 11.11 -5.74 -10.24
N ASN A 426 11.97 -6.75 -10.23
CA ASN A 426 12.90 -7.20 -11.28
C ASN A 426 12.36 -7.32 -12.72
N ASN A 427 11.08 -7.08 -13.00
CA ASN A 427 10.46 -7.20 -14.32
C ASN A 427 9.60 -5.97 -14.74
N GLN A 428 9.67 -4.87 -14.01
CA GLN A 428 8.93 -3.65 -14.40
C GLN A 428 9.90 -2.52 -14.72
N GLU A 429 9.68 -1.81 -15.82
CA GLU A 429 10.33 -0.54 -16.13
C GLU A 429 10.20 0.42 -14.95
N ILE A 430 11.19 1.29 -14.78
CA ILE A 430 11.24 2.27 -13.68
C ILE A 430 9.92 3.03 -13.62
N GLN A 431 9.17 2.76 -12.57
CA GLN A 431 7.73 2.98 -12.48
C GLN A 431 7.31 4.45 -12.58
N PHE A 432 8.16 5.38 -12.09
CA PHE A 432 7.84 6.81 -12.00
C PHE A 432 8.56 7.69 -13.02
N ASN A 433 9.47 7.14 -13.82
CA ASN A 433 10.24 7.93 -14.77
C ASN A 433 9.35 8.57 -15.85
N GLY A 434 9.48 9.86 -16.00
CA GLY A 434 8.77 10.64 -17.00
C GLY A 434 7.27 10.89 -16.74
N ILE A 435 6.68 10.32 -15.68
CA ILE A 435 5.25 10.51 -15.39
C ILE A 435 4.96 11.93 -14.91
N VAL A 436 5.72 12.42 -13.93
CA VAL A 436 5.57 13.79 -13.42
C VAL A 436 5.99 14.80 -14.48
N THR A 437 7.06 14.50 -15.21
CA THR A 437 7.53 15.32 -16.33
C THR A 437 6.47 15.46 -17.43
N LYS A 438 5.71 14.41 -17.72
CA LYS A 438 4.59 14.44 -18.68
C LYS A 438 3.46 15.40 -18.25
N PHE A 439 3.25 15.57 -16.95
CA PHE A 439 2.27 16.48 -16.37
C PHE A 439 2.89 17.76 -15.80
N GLN A 440 4.09 18.12 -16.25
CA GLN A 440 4.88 19.21 -15.67
C GLN A 440 4.09 20.50 -15.49
N ASN A 441 3.26 20.89 -16.44
CA ASN A 441 2.46 22.13 -16.35
C ASN A 441 1.48 22.11 -15.15
N LEU A 442 0.85 20.96 -14.87
CA LEU A 442 -0.05 20.82 -13.72
C LEU A 442 0.74 20.84 -12.42
N PHE A 443 1.86 20.11 -12.38
CA PHE A 443 2.69 20.10 -11.19
C PHE A 443 3.32 21.45 -10.89
N GLN A 444 3.78 22.18 -11.90
CA GLN A 444 4.30 23.54 -11.74
C GLN A 444 3.24 24.49 -11.16
N GLN A 445 1.99 24.33 -11.56
CA GLN A 445 0.88 25.15 -11.07
C GLN A 445 0.51 24.79 -9.60
N TYR A 446 0.48 23.51 -9.26
CA TYR A 446 -0.11 23.04 -8.00
C TYR A 446 0.90 22.59 -6.96
N VAL A 447 2.13 22.27 -7.36
CA VAL A 447 3.28 21.88 -6.51
C VAL A 447 4.49 22.74 -6.88
N PRO A 448 4.42 24.07 -6.74
CA PRO A 448 5.40 24.99 -7.33
C PRO A 448 6.76 24.95 -6.64
N THR A 449 6.86 24.51 -5.39
CA THR A 449 8.09 24.57 -4.60
C THR A 449 8.60 23.19 -4.20
N LEU A 450 9.87 23.11 -3.83
CA LEU A 450 10.46 21.88 -3.29
C LEU A 450 9.79 21.42 -1.96
N ARG A 451 9.34 22.37 -1.17
CA ARG A 451 8.57 22.11 0.05
C ARG A 451 7.23 21.45 -0.28
N ASP A 452 6.52 21.98 -1.26
CA ASP A 452 5.28 21.38 -1.75
C ASP A 452 5.54 19.98 -2.32
N ALA A 453 6.64 19.80 -3.07
CA ALA A 453 7.05 18.51 -3.59
C ALA A 453 7.28 17.48 -2.48
N LYS A 454 8.04 17.83 -1.43
CA LYS A 454 8.26 16.93 -0.27
C LYS A 454 6.94 16.55 0.41
N ARG A 455 6.04 17.50 0.62
CA ARG A 455 4.72 17.25 1.22
C ARG A 455 3.84 16.38 0.35
N TYR A 456 3.82 16.66 -0.96
CA TYR A 456 3.12 15.84 -1.94
C TYR A 456 3.64 14.39 -1.95
N ILE A 457 4.98 14.21 -1.99
CA ILE A 457 5.61 12.88 -1.96
C ILE A 457 5.24 12.13 -0.70
N ASN A 458 5.29 12.78 0.46
CA ASN A 458 4.94 12.14 1.73
C ASN A 458 3.47 11.70 1.76
N GLN A 459 2.54 12.57 1.33
CA GLN A 459 1.13 12.22 1.23
C GLN A 459 0.91 11.09 0.22
N PHE A 460 1.51 11.19 -0.96
CA PHE A 460 1.42 10.16 -1.99
C PHE A 460 1.92 8.81 -1.49
N ALA A 461 3.08 8.80 -0.82
CA ALA A 461 3.69 7.57 -0.33
C ALA A 461 2.85 6.85 0.73
N LEU A 462 2.16 7.61 1.59
CA LEU A 462 1.25 7.04 2.59
C LEU A 462 0.06 6.35 1.94
N ASP A 463 -0.54 7.01 0.94
CA ASP A 463 -1.74 6.50 0.29
C ASP A 463 -1.43 5.39 -0.73
N TYR A 464 -0.34 5.52 -1.50
CA TYR A 464 0.00 4.61 -2.60
C TYR A 464 0.46 3.23 -2.12
N ARG A 465 1.18 3.17 -0.98
CA ARG A 465 1.72 1.90 -0.45
C ARG A 465 0.67 0.81 -0.26
N GLU A 466 -0.54 1.20 0.08
CA GLU A 466 -1.64 0.28 0.35
C GLU A 466 -2.42 -0.14 -0.91
N VAL A 467 -2.36 0.66 -1.96
CA VAL A 467 -3.09 0.44 -3.22
C VAL A 467 -2.15 0.19 -4.40
N GLU A 468 -0.87 -0.01 -4.11
CA GLU A 468 0.15 -0.28 -5.13
C GLU A 468 -0.23 -1.50 -5.97
N GLY A 469 -0.31 -1.31 -7.28
CA GLY A 469 -0.75 -2.33 -8.23
C GLY A 469 -2.27 -2.41 -8.44
N ASP A 470 -3.10 -1.89 -7.53
CA ASP A 470 -4.57 -1.94 -7.62
C ASP A 470 -5.17 -0.73 -8.35
N VAL A 471 -4.34 0.24 -8.68
CA VAL A 471 -4.69 1.47 -9.38
C VAL A 471 -3.74 1.73 -10.55
N VAL A 472 -4.18 2.48 -11.55
CA VAL A 472 -3.30 2.97 -12.62
C VAL A 472 -2.46 4.14 -12.07
N LEU A 473 -1.16 3.94 -11.95
CA LEU A 473 -0.24 4.91 -11.32
C LEU A 473 -0.37 6.33 -11.86
N ARG A 474 -0.48 6.48 -13.19
CA ARG A 474 -0.64 7.78 -13.85
C ARG A 474 -1.89 8.53 -13.38
N GLU A 475 -2.99 7.83 -13.17
CA GLU A 475 -4.25 8.40 -12.72
C GLU A 475 -4.19 8.67 -11.21
N PHE A 476 -3.62 7.76 -10.44
CA PHE A 476 -3.48 7.93 -9.00
C PHE A 476 -2.65 9.17 -8.64
N ILE A 477 -1.55 9.44 -9.37
CA ILE A 477 -0.75 10.66 -9.23
C ILE A 477 -1.62 11.92 -9.41
N LEU A 478 -2.51 11.92 -10.40
CA LEU A 478 -3.41 13.05 -10.64
C LEU A 478 -4.49 13.19 -9.57
N VAL A 479 -5.06 12.08 -9.10
CA VAL A 479 -6.04 12.08 -8.00
C VAL A 479 -5.38 12.60 -6.71
N GLN A 480 -4.17 12.16 -6.41
CA GLN A 480 -3.41 12.66 -5.27
C GLN A 480 -3.05 14.15 -5.39
N LEU A 481 -2.88 14.64 -6.62
CA LEU A 481 -2.69 16.08 -6.85
C LEU A 481 -3.97 16.88 -6.51
N ILE A 482 -5.16 16.35 -6.87
CA ILE A 482 -6.44 16.93 -6.43
C ILE A 482 -6.54 16.89 -4.89
N LYS A 483 -6.26 15.76 -4.27
CA LYS A 483 -6.28 15.60 -2.80
C LYS A 483 -5.37 16.61 -2.11
N TYR A 484 -4.16 16.80 -2.63
CA TYR A 484 -3.17 17.71 -2.07
C TYR A 484 -3.59 19.17 -2.15
N ARG A 485 -4.11 19.60 -3.31
CA ARG A 485 -4.38 21.03 -3.56
C ARG A 485 -5.83 21.44 -3.36
N PHE A 486 -6.77 20.54 -3.62
CA PHE A 486 -8.22 20.78 -3.61
C PHE A 486 -8.97 19.72 -2.78
N PRO A 487 -8.74 19.64 -1.46
CA PRO A 487 -9.29 18.59 -0.61
C PRO A 487 -10.82 18.51 -0.63
N GLU A 488 -11.52 19.65 -0.82
CA GLU A 488 -12.98 19.65 -0.91
C GLU A 488 -13.47 19.08 -2.26
N GLU A 489 -12.81 19.43 -3.37
CA GLU A 489 -13.12 18.86 -4.68
C GLU A 489 -12.77 17.36 -4.74
N TYR A 490 -11.72 16.92 -4.04
CA TYR A 490 -11.43 15.50 -3.85
C TYR A 490 -12.59 14.75 -3.17
N LYS A 491 -13.19 15.32 -2.11
CA LYS A 491 -14.36 14.74 -1.45
C LYS A 491 -15.59 14.74 -2.36
N GLN A 492 -15.77 15.78 -3.17
CA GLN A 492 -16.86 15.87 -4.13
C GLN A 492 -16.70 14.85 -5.26
N LEU A 493 -15.46 14.61 -5.73
CA LEU A 493 -15.16 13.58 -6.71
C LEU A 493 -15.49 12.18 -6.15
N TYR A 494 -15.10 11.88 -4.91
CA TYR A 494 -15.47 10.64 -4.23
C TYR A 494 -17.00 10.43 -4.18
N LYS A 495 -17.76 11.52 -3.94
CA LYS A 495 -19.23 11.50 -3.94
C LYS A 495 -19.86 11.53 -5.34
N THR A 496 -19.06 11.33 -6.39
CA THR A 496 -19.51 11.33 -7.79
C THR A 496 -20.23 12.60 -8.25
N VAL A 497 -19.93 13.76 -7.63
CA VAL A 497 -20.59 15.04 -7.97
C VAL A 497 -20.25 15.45 -9.40
N PHE A 498 -19.01 15.22 -9.85
CA PHE A 498 -18.50 15.64 -11.16
C PHE A 498 -18.69 14.60 -12.27
N ILE A 499 -19.10 13.38 -11.92
CA ILE A 499 -19.15 12.25 -12.84
C ILE A 499 -20.50 11.57 -12.82
N GLU A 500 -20.84 10.88 -13.92
CA GLU A 500 -22.05 10.07 -14.09
C GLU A 500 -21.73 8.79 -14.85
N GLU A 501 -22.61 7.80 -14.74
CA GLU A 501 -22.45 6.54 -15.47
C GLU A 501 -22.96 6.69 -16.91
N ASP A 502 -22.14 6.24 -17.86
CA ASP A 502 -22.47 6.24 -19.29
C ASP A 502 -22.48 4.80 -19.84
N SER A 503 -23.66 4.23 -19.95
CA SER A 503 -23.85 2.89 -20.49
C SER A 503 -23.59 2.76 -21.99
N LEU A 504 -23.53 3.85 -22.73
CA LEU A 504 -23.24 3.86 -24.17
C LEU A 504 -21.77 3.60 -24.48
N ARG A 505 -20.87 3.95 -23.56
CA ARG A 505 -19.43 3.76 -23.71
C ARG A 505 -18.94 2.40 -23.21
N GLY A 506 -19.76 1.71 -22.45
CA GLY A 506 -19.50 0.39 -21.88
C GLY A 506 -20.19 0.22 -20.51
N PRO A 507 -20.49 -0.99 -20.09
CA PRO A 507 -21.10 -1.22 -18.81
C PRO A 507 -20.15 -0.85 -17.67
N GLY A 508 -20.64 -0.03 -16.74
CA GLY A 508 -19.90 0.34 -15.55
C GLY A 508 -18.78 1.36 -15.77
N ILE A 509 -18.96 2.35 -16.61
CA ILE A 509 -17.98 3.42 -16.88
C ILE A 509 -18.51 4.77 -16.40
N TYR A 510 -17.64 5.51 -15.68
CA TYR A 510 -17.88 6.91 -15.33
C TYR A 510 -17.33 7.87 -16.40
N VAL A 511 -18.11 8.88 -16.69
CA VAL A 511 -17.74 10.02 -17.56
C VAL A 511 -17.93 11.33 -16.80
N LEU A 512 -17.29 12.40 -17.30
CA LEU A 512 -17.54 13.74 -16.76
C LEU A 512 -18.92 14.22 -17.17
N LYS A 513 -19.65 14.80 -16.22
CA LYS A 513 -20.92 15.49 -16.49
C LYS A 513 -20.71 16.66 -17.44
N GLU A 514 -21.69 16.93 -18.28
CA GLU A 514 -21.64 18.06 -19.20
C GLU A 514 -21.62 19.42 -18.46
N LEU A 515 -22.34 19.51 -17.34
CA LEU A 515 -22.45 20.71 -16.52
C LEU A 515 -21.62 20.53 -15.23
N ILE A 516 -20.37 20.97 -15.28
CA ILE A 516 -19.49 21.08 -14.10
C ILE A 516 -19.48 22.55 -13.66
N PRO A 517 -19.52 22.87 -12.35
CA PRO A 517 -19.42 24.24 -11.85
C PRO A 517 -18.20 24.96 -12.44
N ALA A 518 -18.41 26.18 -12.94
CA ALA A 518 -17.35 26.95 -13.61
C ALA A 518 -16.19 27.35 -12.70
N ASP A 519 -16.40 27.33 -11.38
CA ASP A 519 -15.42 27.62 -10.34
C ASP A 519 -14.58 26.40 -9.93
N THR A 520 -14.80 25.22 -10.56
CA THR A 520 -14.03 23.99 -10.28
C THR A 520 -12.58 24.15 -10.70
N LYS A 521 -11.69 24.26 -9.71
CA LYS A 521 -10.25 24.49 -9.92
C LYS A 521 -9.50 23.28 -10.45
N SER A 522 -9.99 22.06 -10.15
CA SER A 522 -9.39 20.80 -10.61
C SER A 522 -9.86 20.35 -11.99
N LEU A 523 -10.68 21.13 -12.69
CA LEU A 523 -11.29 20.75 -13.97
C LEU A 523 -10.26 20.24 -15.00
N SER A 524 -9.11 20.88 -15.10
CA SER A 524 -8.03 20.47 -16.02
C SER A 524 -7.45 19.10 -15.69
N ILE A 525 -7.52 18.68 -14.43
CA ILE A 525 -7.08 17.34 -13.96
C ILE A 525 -8.21 16.33 -14.21
N LEU A 526 -9.46 16.67 -13.86
CA LEU A 526 -10.62 15.80 -14.07
C LEU A 526 -10.77 15.41 -15.53
N GLN A 527 -10.56 16.37 -16.45
CA GLN A 527 -10.58 16.13 -17.90
C GLN A 527 -9.52 15.15 -18.40
N ARG A 528 -8.46 14.89 -17.64
CA ARG A 528 -7.41 13.92 -17.97
C ARG A 528 -7.65 12.55 -17.35
N LEU A 529 -8.49 12.50 -16.30
CA LEU A 529 -8.85 11.28 -15.58
C LEU A 529 -10.02 10.55 -16.25
N PHE A 530 -10.95 11.27 -16.84
CA PHE A 530 -12.16 10.67 -17.41
C PHE A 530 -12.20 10.89 -18.94
N PRO A 531 -12.59 9.86 -19.70
CA PRO A 531 -12.63 9.93 -21.17
C PRO A 531 -13.65 10.96 -21.65
N LYS A 532 -13.24 11.74 -22.65
CA LYS A 532 -14.09 12.75 -23.31
C LYS A 532 -14.66 12.29 -24.65
N ASP A 533 -13.96 11.36 -25.32
CA ASP A 533 -14.31 10.93 -26.66
C ASP A 533 -15.42 9.87 -26.62
N SER A 534 -16.28 9.91 -27.64
CA SER A 534 -17.49 9.09 -27.76
C SER A 534 -17.23 7.62 -28.15
N GLY A 535 -16.00 7.13 -28.04
CA GLY A 535 -15.60 5.77 -28.39
C GLY A 535 -15.89 4.76 -27.26
N PHE A 536 -16.12 3.49 -27.64
CA PHE A 536 -16.21 2.38 -26.71
C PHE A 536 -14.84 2.20 -26.01
N VAL A 537 -14.85 2.15 -24.68
CA VAL A 537 -13.64 1.95 -23.86
C VAL A 537 -13.43 0.45 -23.68
N GLN A 538 -12.39 -0.08 -24.29
CA GLN A 538 -12.06 -1.52 -24.22
C GLN A 538 -11.34 -1.89 -22.94
N ASP A 539 -10.43 -1.03 -22.43
CA ASP A 539 -9.67 -1.28 -21.22
C ASP A 539 -10.28 -0.51 -20.04
N THR A 540 -10.88 -1.25 -19.11
CA THR A 540 -11.46 -0.70 -17.86
C THR A 540 -10.73 -1.20 -16.62
N TYR A 541 -9.72 -2.07 -16.79
CA TYR A 541 -9.04 -2.72 -15.68
C TYR A 541 -8.22 -1.73 -14.87
N ARG A 542 -8.54 -1.59 -13.60
CA ARG A 542 -7.91 -0.69 -12.62
C ARG A 542 -8.01 0.82 -12.92
N HIS A 543 -8.68 1.22 -13.99
CA HIS A 543 -8.85 2.63 -14.30
C HIS A 543 -9.85 3.33 -13.38
N ILE A 544 -9.61 4.62 -13.08
CA ILE A 544 -10.50 5.43 -12.22
C ILE A 544 -11.91 5.61 -12.80
N TYR A 545 -12.03 5.60 -14.11
CA TYR A 545 -13.33 5.71 -14.78
C TYR A 545 -14.15 4.41 -14.74
N SER A 546 -13.59 3.28 -14.28
CA SER A 546 -14.33 2.05 -14.06
C SER A 546 -15.01 2.07 -12.69
N ILE A 547 -16.34 1.87 -12.67
CA ILE A 547 -17.14 1.83 -11.43
C ILE A 547 -16.56 0.82 -10.44
N LYS A 548 -16.10 -0.35 -10.95
CA LYS A 548 -15.53 -1.43 -10.14
C LYS A 548 -14.27 -1.00 -9.38
N PHE A 549 -13.42 -0.18 -9.99
CA PHE A 549 -12.12 0.21 -9.43
C PHE A 549 -12.08 1.65 -8.92
N PHE A 550 -13.12 2.43 -9.14
CA PHE A 550 -13.18 3.85 -8.78
C PHE A 550 -12.83 4.10 -7.32
N GLN A 551 -13.40 3.31 -6.41
CA GLN A 551 -13.19 3.51 -4.97
C GLN A 551 -11.75 3.29 -4.52
N ASN A 552 -10.97 2.45 -5.24
CA ASN A 552 -9.57 2.17 -4.92
C ASN A 552 -8.68 3.43 -4.94
N TYR A 553 -9.11 4.47 -5.64
CA TYR A 553 -8.39 5.74 -5.73
C TYR A 553 -8.57 6.66 -4.53
N PHE A 554 -9.53 6.36 -3.64
CA PHE A 554 -9.92 7.24 -2.53
C PHE A 554 -9.72 6.61 -1.15
N ILE A 555 -9.64 5.30 -1.08
CA ILE A 555 -9.48 4.54 0.15
C ILE A 555 -8.02 4.14 0.34
N SER A 556 -7.55 4.25 1.58
CA SER A 556 -6.21 3.77 1.95
C SER A 556 -6.17 2.25 2.20
N HIS A 557 -7.32 1.57 2.09
CA HIS A 557 -7.45 0.14 2.37
C HIS A 557 -8.58 -0.46 1.54
N ILE A 558 -8.29 -1.43 0.68
CA ILE A 558 -9.29 -2.08 -0.17
C ILE A 558 -10.01 -3.13 0.65
N TYR A 559 -11.35 -3.02 0.72
CA TYR A 559 -12.22 -3.96 1.40
C TYR A 559 -12.93 -4.87 0.39
N GLY A 560 -13.06 -6.16 0.71
CA GLY A 560 -13.87 -7.10 -0.07
C GLY A 560 -13.25 -7.64 -1.37
N ASN A 561 -12.14 -7.07 -1.85
CA ASN A 561 -11.41 -7.54 -3.03
C ASN A 561 -9.99 -7.95 -2.65
N LEU A 562 -9.44 -8.94 -3.34
CA LEU A 562 -8.04 -9.31 -3.22
C LEU A 562 -7.16 -8.20 -3.79
N ARG A 563 -6.11 -7.85 -3.05
CA ARG A 563 -5.12 -6.88 -3.51
C ARG A 563 -4.17 -7.49 -4.52
N MET A 564 -3.68 -6.66 -5.43
CA MET A 564 -2.67 -7.05 -6.39
C MET A 564 -1.43 -7.67 -5.71
N LYS A 565 -1.00 -7.12 -4.58
CA LYS A 565 0.10 -7.64 -3.79
C LYS A 565 -0.16 -9.06 -3.24
N GLU A 566 -1.40 -9.36 -2.87
CA GLU A 566 -1.81 -10.69 -2.43
C GLU A 566 -1.89 -11.64 -3.61
N MET A 567 -2.51 -11.21 -4.72
CA MET A 567 -2.62 -12.01 -5.94
C MET A 567 -1.24 -12.34 -6.55
N ASN A 568 -0.29 -11.40 -6.46
CA ASN A 568 1.09 -11.63 -6.89
C ASN A 568 1.79 -12.74 -6.11
N LYS A 569 1.40 -13.03 -4.86
CA LYS A 569 1.98 -14.12 -4.08
C LYS A 569 1.85 -15.47 -4.77
N VAL A 570 0.77 -15.69 -5.50
CA VAL A 570 0.54 -16.92 -6.27
C VAL A 570 1.67 -17.20 -7.27
N PHE A 571 2.40 -16.18 -7.71
CA PHE A 571 3.54 -16.30 -8.62
C PHE A 571 4.91 -16.29 -7.93
N THR A 572 4.97 -15.89 -6.66
CA THR A 572 6.21 -15.79 -5.88
C THR A 572 6.40 -16.96 -4.90
N GLU A 573 5.31 -17.56 -4.46
CA GLU A 573 5.29 -18.73 -3.61
C GLU A 573 5.61 -20.01 -4.42
N ASN A 574 5.87 -21.10 -3.74
CA ASN A 574 5.92 -22.40 -4.42
C ASN A 574 4.52 -22.79 -4.91
N ILE A 575 4.42 -23.74 -5.84
CA ILE A 575 3.15 -24.06 -6.49
C ILE A 575 2.10 -24.67 -5.52
N GLU A 576 2.54 -25.36 -4.49
CA GLU A 576 1.67 -26.00 -3.50
C GLU A 576 1.04 -24.94 -2.59
N ASP A 577 1.83 -23.97 -2.09
CA ASP A 577 1.34 -22.83 -1.32
C ASP A 577 0.41 -21.96 -2.17
N ALA A 578 0.72 -21.79 -3.46
CA ALA A 578 -0.14 -21.08 -4.41
C ALA A 578 -1.51 -21.77 -4.55
N TYR A 579 -1.56 -23.09 -4.62
CA TYR A 579 -2.83 -23.84 -4.68
C TYR A 579 -3.63 -23.70 -3.39
N GLU A 580 -2.99 -23.69 -2.23
CA GLU A 580 -3.66 -23.46 -0.95
C GLU A 580 -4.28 -22.06 -0.89
N LEU A 581 -3.57 -21.03 -1.34
CA LEU A 581 -4.10 -19.67 -1.46
C LEU A 581 -5.31 -19.62 -2.40
N LEU A 582 -5.21 -20.27 -3.56
CA LEU A 582 -6.29 -20.31 -4.54
C LEU A 582 -7.51 -21.04 -3.98
N ASP A 583 -7.35 -22.16 -3.28
CA ASP A 583 -8.46 -22.89 -2.66
C ASP A 583 -9.20 -22.04 -1.64
N ASN A 584 -8.49 -21.18 -0.90
CA ASN A 584 -9.11 -20.24 0.02
C ASN A 584 -9.89 -19.15 -0.72
N TRP A 585 -9.34 -18.57 -1.79
CA TRP A 585 -9.98 -17.50 -2.56
C TRP A 585 -11.16 -18.01 -3.40
N LEU A 586 -11.09 -19.23 -3.92
CA LEU A 586 -12.17 -19.83 -4.70
C LEU A 586 -13.43 -20.18 -3.89
N LYS A 587 -13.36 -20.13 -2.54
CA LYS A 587 -14.53 -20.29 -1.66
C LYS A 587 -15.44 -19.07 -1.67
N ASP A 588 -14.86 -17.88 -1.88
CA ASP A 588 -15.55 -16.59 -1.89
C ASP A 588 -15.73 -16.08 -3.32
N LYS A 589 -16.92 -15.58 -3.65
CA LYS A 589 -17.25 -15.12 -5.01
C LYS A 589 -16.47 -13.86 -5.41
N GLU A 590 -16.28 -12.92 -4.48
CA GLU A 590 -15.58 -11.65 -4.78
C GLU A 590 -14.08 -11.89 -5.00
N SER A 591 -13.48 -12.70 -4.15
CA SER A 591 -12.08 -13.12 -4.28
C SER A 591 -11.86 -13.91 -5.57
N THR A 592 -12.78 -14.81 -5.91
CA THR A 592 -12.76 -15.57 -7.19
C THR A 592 -12.79 -14.63 -8.39
N ASN A 593 -13.68 -13.65 -8.40
CA ASN A 593 -13.76 -12.67 -9.50
C ASN A 593 -12.49 -11.81 -9.59
N SER A 594 -11.93 -11.43 -8.44
CA SER A 594 -10.71 -10.63 -8.39
C SER A 594 -9.52 -11.35 -9.01
N ILE A 595 -9.29 -12.62 -8.67
CA ILE A 595 -8.18 -13.40 -9.23
C ILE A 595 -8.40 -13.73 -10.72
N ILE A 596 -9.62 -13.98 -11.14
CA ILE A 596 -9.94 -14.20 -12.57
C ILE A 596 -9.65 -12.94 -13.39
N ASP A 597 -10.12 -11.79 -12.93
CA ASP A 597 -9.84 -10.51 -13.60
C ASP A 597 -8.34 -10.20 -13.64
N TYR A 598 -7.65 -10.47 -12.55
CA TYR A 598 -6.21 -10.30 -12.49
C TYR A 598 -5.49 -11.15 -13.52
N LEU A 599 -5.79 -12.45 -13.60
CA LEU A 599 -5.16 -13.38 -14.55
C LEU A 599 -5.46 -13.00 -16.01
N ARG A 600 -6.63 -12.46 -16.32
CA ARG A 600 -6.97 -12.00 -17.68
C ARG A 600 -6.19 -10.76 -18.12
N ASN A 601 -5.73 -9.94 -17.17
CA ASN A 601 -5.13 -8.64 -17.45
C ASN A 601 -3.64 -8.55 -17.10
N ILE A 602 -3.04 -9.62 -16.57
CA ILE A 602 -1.61 -9.65 -16.28
C ILE A 602 -0.81 -9.74 -17.59
N THR A 603 0.25 -8.94 -17.68
CA THR A 603 1.21 -9.07 -18.76
C THR A 603 2.11 -10.26 -18.50
N ILE A 604 2.10 -11.22 -19.38
CA ILE A 604 2.93 -12.41 -19.29
C ILE A 604 4.37 -12.00 -19.60
N GLY A 605 5.28 -12.15 -18.61
CA GLY A 605 6.70 -11.87 -18.79
C GLY A 605 7.37 -12.88 -19.72
N GLU A 606 8.52 -12.54 -20.29
CA GLU A 606 9.32 -13.40 -21.21
C GLU A 606 9.94 -14.61 -20.49
N SER A 607 9.82 -14.73 -19.16
CA SER A 607 10.37 -15.86 -18.40
C SER A 607 9.58 -17.13 -18.62
N ALA A 608 10.25 -18.19 -19.09
CA ALA A 608 9.66 -19.50 -19.29
C ALA A 608 9.11 -20.13 -18.00
N THR A 609 9.74 -19.84 -16.87
CA THR A 609 9.28 -20.30 -15.54
C THR A 609 8.01 -19.60 -15.12
N PHE A 610 7.90 -18.30 -15.35
CA PHE A 610 6.69 -17.54 -15.09
C PHE A 610 5.53 -18.03 -15.96
N TYR A 611 5.78 -18.27 -17.25
CA TYR A 611 4.77 -18.79 -18.16
C TYR A 611 4.24 -20.16 -17.72
N LEU A 612 5.12 -21.08 -17.33
CA LEU A 612 4.75 -22.39 -16.82
C LEU A 612 3.87 -22.27 -15.56
N HIS A 613 4.30 -21.45 -14.60
CA HIS A 613 3.57 -21.20 -13.36
C HIS A 613 2.18 -20.59 -13.64
N TYR A 614 2.12 -19.63 -14.56
CA TYR A 614 0.88 -19.03 -15.01
C TYR A 614 -0.09 -20.04 -15.60
N CYS A 615 0.39 -20.91 -16.50
CA CYS A 615 -0.41 -22.00 -17.06
C CYS A 615 -0.91 -22.97 -15.98
N GLN A 616 -0.08 -23.30 -15.00
CA GLN A 616 -0.46 -24.14 -13.85
C GLN A 616 -1.61 -23.53 -13.07
N ILE A 617 -1.49 -22.27 -12.71
CA ILE A 617 -2.52 -21.53 -11.95
C ILE A 617 -3.84 -21.48 -12.72
N VAL A 618 -3.80 -21.07 -14.00
CA VAL A 618 -5.01 -21.00 -14.84
C VAL A 618 -5.63 -22.38 -14.99
N THR A 619 -4.85 -23.43 -15.21
CA THR A 619 -5.35 -24.80 -15.31
C THR A 619 -5.98 -25.27 -14.00
N TYR A 620 -5.33 -24.97 -12.87
CA TYR A 620 -5.84 -25.31 -11.54
C TYR A 620 -7.21 -24.68 -11.27
N ILE A 621 -7.34 -23.38 -11.54
CA ILE A 621 -8.62 -22.69 -11.40
C ILE A 621 -9.68 -23.28 -12.37
N MET A 622 -9.29 -23.62 -13.59
CA MET A 622 -10.20 -24.23 -14.56
C MET A 622 -10.68 -25.61 -14.13
N VAL A 623 -9.86 -26.40 -13.43
CA VAL A 623 -10.28 -27.67 -12.83
C VAL A 623 -11.30 -27.45 -11.72
N LYS A 624 -11.07 -26.47 -10.83
CA LYS A 624 -11.97 -26.14 -9.72
C LYS A 624 -13.23 -25.39 -10.18
N ARG A 625 -13.14 -24.61 -11.26
CA ARG A 625 -14.19 -23.75 -11.81
C ARG A 625 -14.26 -23.86 -13.34
N PRO A 626 -14.72 -24.99 -13.90
CA PRO A 626 -14.65 -25.28 -15.33
C PRO A 626 -15.51 -24.34 -16.20
N ASN A 627 -16.49 -23.65 -15.61
CA ASN A 627 -17.33 -22.67 -16.28
C ASN A 627 -16.89 -21.22 -16.06
N SER A 628 -15.66 -21.00 -15.56
CA SER A 628 -15.12 -19.65 -15.36
C SER A 628 -14.86 -18.93 -16.69
N GLU A 629 -14.77 -17.61 -16.62
CA GLU A 629 -14.42 -16.76 -17.77
C GLU A 629 -12.97 -16.96 -18.26
N LEU A 630 -12.19 -17.79 -17.57
CA LEU A 630 -10.80 -18.14 -17.98
C LEU A 630 -10.77 -19.15 -19.13
N TRP A 631 -11.90 -19.66 -19.59
CA TRP A 631 -11.94 -20.68 -20.65
C TRP A 631 -11.16 -20.26 -21.90
N TRP A 632 -11.42 -19.07 -22.42
CA TRP A 632 -10.71 -18.56 -23.59
C TRP A 632 -9.23 -18.31 -23.33
N LEU A 633 -8.91 -17.84 -22.13
CA LEU A 633 -7.52 -17.65 -21.72
C LEU A 633 -6.78 -19.00 -21.66
N PHE A 634 -7.38 -20.02 -21.07
CA PHE A 634 -6.83 -21.38 -21.02
C PHE A 634 -6.60 -21.94 -22.42
N LEU A 635 -7.55 -21.78 -23.33
CA LEU A 635 -7.39 -22.24 -24.72
C LEU A 635 -6.26 -21.50 -25.44
N ASN A 636 -6.13 -20.21 -25.27
CA ASN A 636 -5.06 -19.43 -25.86
C ASN A 636 -3.69 -19.85 -25.31
N LEU A 637 -3.56 -20.04 -23.99
CA LEU A 637 -2.30 -20.47 -23.36
C LEU A 637 -1.89 -21.88 -23.79
N THR A 638 -2.84 -22.73 -24.17
CA THR A 638 -2.59 -24.08 -24.66
C THR A 638 -2.51 -24.17 -26.19
N HIS A 639 -2.65 -23.04 -26.90
CA HIS A 639 -2.55 -23.02 -28.36
C HIS A 639 -1.09 -23.14 -28.81
N ILE A 640 -0.79 -24.02 -29.76
CA ILE A 640 0.59 -24.37 -30.15
C ILE A 640 1.32 -23.16 -30.71
N GLU A 641 0.69 -22.29 -31.49
CA GLU A 641 1.29 -21.10 -32.08
C GLU A 641 1.71 -20.06 -31.03
N GLU A 642 0.98 -19.95 -29.91
CA GLU A 642 1.32 -19.05 -28.80
C GLU A 642 2.53 -19.57 -28.00
N VAL A 643 2.61 -20.88 -27.81
CA VAL A 643 3.76 -21.55 -27.15
C VAL A 643 5.01 -21.46 -28.04
N ASP A 644 4.84 -21.17 -29.32
CA ASP A 644 5.83 -21.20 -30.39
C ASP A 644 6.56 -19.88 -30.67
N LYS A 645 6.26 -18.80 -29.93
CA LYS A 645 6.83 -17.45 -30.18
C LYS A 645 8.34 -17.32 -29.93
N ASP A 646 8.97 -18.29 -29.22
CA ASP A 646 10.41 -18.30 -28.96
C ASP A 646 11.21 -18.97 -30.09
N LYS A 647 11.97 -18.19 -30.85
CA LYS A 647 12.70 -18.57 -32.09
C LYS A 647 13.96 -19.47 -31.91
N LYS A 648 14.23 -20.08 -30.74
CA LYS A 648 15.42 -20.94 -30.55
C LYS A 648 15.03 -22.41 -30.54
N GLU A 649 15.32 -23.10 -31.63
CA GLU A 649 14.83 -24.44 -31.97
C GLU A 649 15.18 -25.59 -31.00
N ASP A 650 16.34 -25.63 -30.40
CA ASP A 650 16.81 -26.82 -29.64
C ASP A 650 16.23 -26.99 -28.21
N LYS A 651 15.60 -25.96 -27.61
CA LYS A 651 15.00 -26.05 -26.26
C LYS A 651 13.46 -26.06 -26.27
N LYS A 652 12.87 -26.01 -27.43
CA LYS A 652 11.44 -25.81 -27.65
C LYS A 652 10.64 -27.07 -27.36
N GLU A 653 11.08 -28.19 -27.88
CA GLU A 653 10.38 -29.47 -27.76
C GLU A 653 10.29 -29.94 -26.30
N ASP A 654 11.35 -29.68 -25.51
CA ASP A 654 11.39 -30.03 -24.10
C ASP A 654 10.48 -29.13 -23.25
N LYS A 655 10.36 -27.83 -23.57
CA LYS A 655 9.44 -26.91 -22.89
C LYS A 655 7.99 -27.30 -23.16
N ILE A 656 7.64 -27.58 -24.41
CA ILE A 656 6.30 -28.03 -24.83
C ILE A 656 5.93 -29.33 -24.13
N LYS A 657 6.83 -30.31 -24.09
CA LYS A 657 6.62 -31.57 -23.39
C LYS A 657 6.43 -31.40 -21.90
N THR A 658 7.22 -30.51 -21.28
CA THR A 658 7.11 -30.20 -19.83
C THR A 658 5.77 -29.55 -19.53
N LEU A 659 5.38 -28.53 -20.29
CA LEU A 659 4.11 -27.82 -20.12
C LEU A 659 2.91 -28.78 -20.32
N LYS A 660 2.94 -29.59 -21.38
CA LYS A 660 1.93 -30.60 -21.64
C LYS A 660 1.78 -31.58 -20.48
N LYS A 661 2.89 -32.12 -19.97
CA LYS A 661 2.90 -33.04 -18.85
C LYS A 661 2.27 -32.40 -17.59
N VAL A 662 2.71 -31.21 -17.24
CA VAL A 662 2.22 -30.50 -16.05
C VAL A 662 0.71 -30.21 -16.14
N ILE A 663 0.23 -29.75 -17.30
CA ILE A 663 -1.21 -29.50 -17.48
C ILE A 663 -2.00 -30.83 -17.37
N LEU A 664 -1.52 -31.91 -17.97
CA LEU A 664 -2.19 -33.22 -17.89
C LEU A 664 -2.20 -33.74 -16.44
N ASP A 665 -1.09 -33.61 -15.72
CA ASP A 665 -1.01 -34.02 -14.32
C ASP A 665 -2.06 -33.27 -13.46
N ILE A 666 -2.30 -31.97 -13.71
CA ILE A 666 -3.32 -31.19 -13.00
C ILE A 666 -4.74 -31.64 -13.42
N ILE A 667 -5.01 -31.79 -14.71
CA ILE A 667 -6.33 -32.14 -15.24
C ILE A 667 -6.76 -33.57 -14.80
N THR A 668 -5.82 -34.46 -14.62
CA THR A 668 -6.08 -35.88 -14.28
C THR A 668 -5.80 -36.22 -12.82
N ASN A 669 -5.52 -35.24 -11.97
CA ASN A 669 -5.23 -35.47 -10.56
C ASN A 669 -6.47 -35.94 -9.79
N LYS A 670 -6.41 -37.18 -9.25
CA LYS A 670 -7.50 -37.81 -8.51
C LYS A 670 -7.75 -37.22 -7.11
N GLU A 671 -6.85 -36.39 -6.60
CA GLU A 671 -7.03 -35.74 -5.29
C GLU A 671 -8.07 -34.61 -5.31
N TYR A 672 -8.47 -34.14 -6.50
CA TYR A 672 -9.51 -33.12 -6.63
C TYR A 672 -10.91 -33.74 -6.63
N ASP A 673 -11.83 -33.11 -5.92
CA ASP A 673 -13.22 -33.60 -5.75
C ASP A 673 -13.94 -33.87 -7.07
N ASP A 674 -13.71 -33.03 -8.09
CA ASP A 674 -14.27 -33.13 -9.43
C ASP A 674 -13.18 -33.29 -10.49
N TYR A 675 -12.22 -34.16 -10.22
CA TYR A 675 -11.19 -34.47 -11.21
C TYR A 675 -11.80 -34.89 -12.55
N LEU A 676 -11.08 -34.67 -13.64
CA LEU A 676 -11.54 -34.90 -15.03
C LEU A 676 -12.67 -34.00 -15.55
N VAL A 677 -13.26 -33.09 -14.77
CA VAL A 677 -14.30 -32.17 -15.28
C VAL A 677 -13.79 -31.36 -16.46
N LEU A 678 -12.57 -30.80 -16.33
CA LEU A 678 -11.96 -30.03 -17.41
C LEU A 678 -11.60 -30.92 -18.60
N ALA A 679 -11.07 -32.14 -18.35
CA ALA A 679 -10.75 -33.10 -19.39
C ALA A 679 -12.02 -33.51 -20.19
N ARG A 680 -13.11 -33.80 -19.51
CA ARG A 680 -14.43 -34.13 -20.13
C ARG A 680 -14.92 -32.96 -20.97
N LYS A 681 -14.81 -31.74 -20.49
CA LYS A 681 -15.21 -30.54 -21.23
C LYS A 681 -14.38 -30.34 -22.49
N LEU A 682 -13.07 -30.56 -22.42
CA LEU A 682 -12.18 -30.53 -23.58
C LEU A 682 -12.56 -31.63 -24.60
N HIS A 683 -12.73 -32.87 -24.16
CA HIS A 683 -13.13 -33.98 -24.99
C HIS A 683 -14.45 -33.66 -25.74
N SER A 684 -15.46 -33.21 -25.02
CA SER A 684 -16.74 -32.82 -25.63
C SER A 684 -16.56 -31.76 -26.73
N ARG A 685 -15.68 -30.77 -26.51
CA ARG A 685 -15.38 -29.72 -27.51
C ARG A 685 -14.61 -30.25 -28.74
N TYR A 686 -13.74 -31.24 -28.55
CA TYR A 686 -13.12 -31.95 -29.69
C TYR A 686 -14.16 -32.71 -30.52
N MET A 687 -15.04 -33.43 -29.87
CA MET A 687 -16.06 -34.24 -30.56
C MET A 687 -17.15 -33.40 -31.22
N THR A 688 -17.44 -32.19 -30.67
CA THR A 688 -18.39 -31.26 -31.31
C THR A 688 -17.78 -30.46 -32.45
N GLY A 689 -16.45 -30.54 -32.66
CA GLY A 689 -15.72 -29.83 -33.72
C GLY A 689 -15.31 -28.39 -33.35
N ASP A 690 -15.47 -27.97 -32.09
CA ASP A 690 -15.13 -26.66 -31.60
C ASP A 690 -13.59 -26.52 -31.39
N LEU A 691 -12.89 -27.62 -31.17
CA LEU A 691 -11.43 -27.70 -30.99
C LEU A 691 -10.79 -28.60 -32.04
N SER A 692 -9.51 -28.41 -32.31
CA SER A 692 -8.72 -29.17 -33.27
C SER A 692 -7.41 -29.64 -32.65
N ASP A 693 -7.13 -30.94 -32.72
CA ASP A 693 -5.86 -31.55 -32.24
C ASP A 693 -4.59 -30.92 -32.87
N LYS A 694 -4.71 -30.29 -34.03
CA LYS A 694 -3.58 -29.64 -34.72
C LYS A 694 -3.17 -28.32 -34.09
N LYS A 695 -4.06 -27.68 -33.35
CA LYS A 695 -3.86 -26.34 -32.81
C LYS A 695 -3.62 -26.29 -31.32
N HIS A 696 -3.99 -27.33 -30.59
CA HIS A 696 -3.92 -27.35 -29.12
C HIS A 696 -2.88 -28.33 -28.58
N LEU A 697 -2.26 -27.95 -27.47
CA LEU A 697 -1.20 -28.70 -26.79
C LEU A 697 -1.74 -30.04 -26.21
N ILE A 698 -2.93 -29.98 -25.61
CA ILE A 698 -3.60 -31.16 -25.07
C ILE A 698 -4.51 -31.72 -26.16
N LYS A 699 -4.22 -32.90 -26.66
CA LYS A 699 -5.01 -33.58 -27.69
C LYS A 699 -6.06 -34.46 -27.05
N ASP A 700 -7.10 -34.77 -27.81
CA ASP A 700 -8.12 -35.72 -27.37
C ASP A 700 -7.53 -37.09 -27.00
N SER A 701 -6.59 -37.59 -27.79
CA SER A 701 -5.86 -38.82 -27.53
C SER A 701 -5.09 -38.87 -26.20
N ASP A 702 -4.80 -37.72 -25.58
CA ASP A 702 -4.12 -37.63 -24.28
C ASP A 702 -5.07 -37.79 -23.09
N ILE A 703 -6.34 -37.41 -23.25
CA ILE A 703 -7.32 -37.31 -22.17
C ILE A 703 -8.39 -38.40 -22.25
N TRP A 704 -8.84 -38.75 -23.46
CA TRP A 704 -9.94 -39.69 -23.67
C TRP A 704 -9.72 -41.06 -23.02
N PRO A 705 -8.55 -41.73 -23.15
CA PRO A 705 -8.35 -43.03 -22.54
C PRO A 705 -8.52 -43.01 -21.01
N THR A 706 -8.13 -41.92 -20.37
CA THR A 706 -8.29 -41.74 -18.91
C THR A 706 -9.75 -41.53 -18.56
N ILE A 707 -10.47 -40.66 -19.29
CA ILE A 707 -11.89 -40.38 -19.08
C ILE A 707 -12.71 -41.68 -19.21
N LYS A 708 -12.51 -42.44 -20.29
CA LYS A 708 -13.19 -43.70 -20.57
C LYS A 708 -12.93 -44.71 -19.45
N LYS A 709 -11.66 -44.92 -19.07
CA LYS A 709 -11.32 -45.85 -18.01
C LYS A 709 -11.98 -45.49 -16.68
N GLU A 710 -11.87 -44.25 -16.27
CA GLU A 710 -12.43 -43.76 -15.00
C GLU A 710 -13.97 -43.78 -14.99
N PHE A 711 -14.61 -43.49 -16.13
CA PHE A 711 -16.05 -43.64 -16.26
C PHE A 711 -16.49 -45.09 -16.02
N ILE A 712 -15.85 -46.07 -16.70
CA ILE A 712 -16.16 -47.49 -16.56
C ILE A 712 -15.87 -47.99 -15.12
N GLU A 713 -14.78 -47.51 -14.50
CA GLU A 713 -14.49 -47.83 -13.09
C GLU A 713 -15.52 -47.23 -12.14
N TYR A 714 -15.97 -46.01 -12.41
CA TYR A 714 -16.99 -45.34 -11.60
C TYR A 714 -18.34 -46.04 -11.65
N THR A 715 -18.76 -46.59 -12.79
CA THR A 715 -20.01 -47.42 -12.89
C THR A 715 -19.95 -48.66 -11.99
N ARG A 716 -18.78 -49.13 -11.61
CA ARG A 716 -18.54 -50.30 -10.75
C ARG A 716 -18.33 -49.97 -9.29
N SER A 717 -18.14 -48.70 -8.95
CA SER A 717 -17.81 -48.28 -7.58
C SER A 717 -19.03 -48.46 -6.65
N SER A 718 -18.77 -48.61 -5.34
CA SER A 718 -19.82 -48.72 -4.32
C SER A 718 -20.36 -47.36 -3.84
N THR A 719 -19.62 -46.29 -4.04
CA THR A 719 -19.92 -44.90 -3.61
C THR A 719 -20.14 -44.05 -4.86
N LYS A 720 -21.28 -44.16 -5.50
CA LYS A 720 -21.58 -43.45 -6.73
C LYS A 720 -22.79 -42.54 -6.57
N ASP A 721 -22.73 -41.41 -7.26
CA ASP A 721 -23.82 -40.45 -7.44
C ASP A 721 -24.41 -40.69 -8.85
N ASP A 722 -25.65 -41.08 -8.89
CA ASP A 722 -26.36 -41.42 -10.13
C ASP A 722 -26.49 -40.21 -11.06
N ALA A 723 -26.71 -39.01 -10.50
CA ALA A 723 -26.80 -37.78 -11.27
C ALA A 723 -25.49 -37.42 -11.94
N LYS A 724 -24.38 -37.52 -11.16
CA LYS A 724 -23.02 -37.30 -11.66
C LYS A 724 -22.63 -38.31 -12.72
N LEU A 725 -23.00 -39.58 -12.55
CA LEU A 725 -22.72 -40.63 -13.53
C LEU A 725 -23.47 -40.37 -14.86
N GLN A 726 -24.70 -39.92 -14.81
CA GLN A 726 -25.47 -39.56 -16.01
C GLN A 726 -24.89 -38.33 -16.71
N GLU A 727 -24.50 -37.30 -15.95
CA GLU A 727 -23.79 -36.13 -16.48
C GLU A 727 -22.45 -36.53 -17.14
N TRP A 728 -21.73 -37.45 -16.54
CA TRP A 728 -20.49 -37.97 -17.11
C TRP A 728 -20.70 -38.67 -18.44
N LEU A 729 -21.77 -39.47 -18.58
CA LEU A 729 -22.10 -40.14 -19.82
C LEU A 729 -22.30 -39.13 -20.97
N TYR A 730 -22.99 -38.01 -20.71
CA TYR A 730 -23.19 -36.97 -21.73
C TYR A 730 -21.89 -36.35 -22.26
N ASN A 731 -20.76 -36.54 -21.59
CA ASN A 731 -19.47 -36.12 -22.07
C ASN A 731 -18.64 -37.24 -22.73
N CYS A 732 -19.18 -38.49 -22.78
CA CYS A 732 -18.50 -39.62 -23.43
C CYS A 732 -18.89 -39.71 -24.92
N ILE A 733 -18.67 -38.61 -25.66
CA ILE A 733 -19.02 -38.49 -27.07
C ILE A 733 -17.95 -39.16 -27.91
N ASP A 734 -18.33 -40.05 -28.83
CA ASP A 734 -17.41 -40.67 -29.80
C ASP A 734 -17.23 -39.79 -31.04
N HIS A 735 -18.32 -39.33 -31.62
CA HIS A 735 -18.29 -38.43 -32.77
C HIS A 735 -19.62 -37.69 -32.96
N LYS A 736 -19.55 -36.64 -33.77
CA LYS A 736 -20.73 -35.88 -34.22
C LYS A 736 -20.94 -36.12 -35.72
N ASP A 737 -22.14 -36.58 -36.08
CA ASP A 737 -22.48 -36.68 -37.49
C ASP A 737 -22.70 -35.28 -38.08
N THR A 738 -21.91 -34.93 -39.09
CA THR A 738 -21.97 -33.62 -39.75
C THR A 738 -23.22 -33.40 -40.56
N SER A 739 -23.92 -34.48 -41.02
CA SER A 739 -25.11 -34.40 -41.83
C SER A 739 -26.38 -34.20 -41.00
N SER A 740 -26.49 -34.89 -39.88
CA SER A 740 -27.70 -34.87 -39.02
C SER A 740 -27.49 -34.03 -37.74
N ASN A 741 -26.29 -33.53 -37.51
CA ASN A 741 -25.90 -32.82 -36.27
C ASN A 741 -26.07 -33.68 -35.00
N LYS A 742 -26.24 -35.00 -35.13
CA LYS A 742 -26.50 -35.95 -34.06
C LYS A 742 -25.18 -36.37 -33.41
N LEU A 743 -25.18 -36.45 -32.08
CA LEU A 743 -24.04 -36.91 -31.29
C LEU A 743 -24.14 -38.43 -31.09
N TYR A 744 -23.04 -39.13 -31.30
CA TYR A 744 -22.88 -40.53 -30.97
C TYR A 744 -21.94 -40.70 -29.80
N PHE A 745 -22.28 -41.63 -28.92
CA PHE A 745 -21.58 -41.84 -27.67
C PHE A 745 -20.74 -43.14 -27.71
N ASP A 746 -19.65 -43.19 -26.97
CA ASP A 746 -18.75 -44.36 -26.96
C ASP A 746 -19.48 -45.64 -26.54
N ALA A 747 -19.34 -46.68 -27.37
CA ALA A 747 -20.08 -47.96 -27.21
C ALA A 747 -19.75 -48.66 -25.89
N ASP A 748 -18.49 -48.60 -25.41
CA ASP A 748 -18.11 -49.28 -24.16
C ASP A 748 -18.66 -48.53 -22.94
N CYS A 749 -18.67 -47.18 -22.99
CA CYS A 749 -19.31 -46.36 -21.97
C CYS A 749 -20.82 -46.57 -21.92
N LEU A 750 -21.48 -46.60 -23.07
CA LEU A 750 -22.94 -46.92 -23.14
C LEU A 750 -23.22 -48.31 -22.58
N LYS A 751 -22.41 -49.29 -22.91
CA LYS A 751 -22.56 -50.67 -22.39
C LYS A 751 -22.37 -50.71 -20.86
N ALA A 752 -21.32 -50.08 -20.36
CA ALA A 752 -21.05 -50.03 -18.91
C ALA A 752 -22.20 -49.32 -18.16
N TYR A 753 -22.73 -48.24 -18.74
CA TYR A 753 -23.86 -47.52 -18.15
C TYR A 753 -25.17 -48.35 -18.21
N ARG A 754 -25.44 -49.06 -19.31
CA ARG A 754 -26.56 -49.98 -19.43
C ARG A 754 -26.51 -51.11 -18.38
N GLU A 755 -25.35 -51.78 -18.24
CA GLU A 755 -25.14 -52.81 -17.21
C GLU A 755 -25.39 -52.24 -15.79
N TYR A 756 -24.99 -50.97 -15.56
CA TYR A 756 -25.29 -50.31 -14.31
C TYR A 756 -26.76 -50.06 -14.09
N ILE A 757 -27.50 -49.53 -15.11
CA ILE A 757 -28.93 -49.24 -15.00
C ILE A 757 -29.73 -50.54 -14.77
N GLU A 758 -29.35 -51.62 -15.43
CA GLU A 758 -30.01 -52.92 -15.26
C GLU A 758 -29.91 -53.44 -13.82
N ASN A 759 -28.78 -53.15 -13.14
CA ASN A 759 -28.58 -53.52 -11.74
C ASN A 759 -29.16 -52.48 -10.75
N SER A 760 -29.30 -51.21 -11.14
CA SER A 760 -29.75 -50.12 -10.29
C SER A 760 -30.71 -49.17 -11.05
N PRO A 761 -31.88 -49.61 -11.43
CA PRO A 761 -32.73 -48.89 -12.39
C PRO A 761 -33.46 -47.66 -11.80
N LYS A 762 -33.52 -47.55 -10.49
CA LYS A 762 -34.37 -46.56 -9.79
C LYS A 762 -34.14 -45.14 -10.28
N TYR A 763 -32.91 -44.67 -10.32
CA TYR A 763 -32.60 -43.30 -10.73
C TYR A 763 -32.95 -43.04 -12.19
N TYR A 764 -32.59 -43.97 -13.07
CA TYR A 764 -32.88 -43.87 -14.50
C TYR A 764 -34.36 -43.82 -14.78
N ILE A 765 -35.16 -44.72 -14.18
CA ILE A 765 -36.61 -44.78 -14.32
C ILE A 765 -37.27 -43.49 -13.81
N GLN A 766 -36.81 -42.96 -12.68
CA GLN A 766 -37.36 -41.72 -12.12
C GLN A 766 -37.10 -40.50 -13.00
N ASN A 767 -35.97 -40.47 -13.74
CA ASN A 767 -35.54 -39.36 -14.57
C ASN A 767 -35.71 -39.60 -16.08
N PHE A 768 -36.28 -40.73 -16.48
CA PHE A 768 -36.46 -41.06 -17.90
C PHE A 768 -37.41 -40.09 -18.59
N VAL A 769 -38.52 -39.75 -17.94
CA VAL A 769 -39.52 -38.80 -18.44
C VAL A 769 -39.21 -37.41 -17.91
N ARG A 770 -38.97 -36.44 -18.78
CA ARG A 770 -38.63 -35.07 -18.43
C ARG A 770 -39.46 -34.06 -19.21
N LEU A 771 -39.57 -32.87 -18.63
CA LEU A 771 -40.11 -31.72 -19.33
C LEU A 771 -39.05 -31.14 -20.27
N ALA A 772 -39.40 -30.89 -21.51
CA ALA A 772 -38.59 -30.17 -22.49
C ALA A 772 -39.32 -28.88 -22.86
N CYS A 773 -38.63 -27.72 -22.75
CA CYS A 773 -39.18 -26.47 -23.23
C CYS A 773 -38.98 -26.36 -24.75
N ILE A 774 -40.05 -26.15 -25.51
CA ILE A 774 -39.98 -26.06 -26.97
C ILE A 774 -39.61 -24.64 -27.43
N SER A 775 -39.95 -23.61 -26.69
CA SER A 775 -39.44 -22.24 -26.90
C SER A 775 -39.70 -21.32 -25.70
N SER A 776 -38.91 -20.27 -25.56
CA SER A 776 -39.11 -19.22 -24.52
C SER A 776 -40.35 -18.36 -24.73
N ASP A 777 -40.94 -18.35 -25.92
CA ASP A 777 -42.01 -17.43 -26.31
C ASP A 777 -43.41 -18.06 -26.35
N LEU A 778 -43.51 -19.39 -26.29
CA LEU A 778 -44.77 -20.11 -26.27
C LEU A 778 -44.90 -20.87 -24.94
N GLN A 779 -45.97 -20.66 -24.24
CA GLN A 779 -46.32 -21.32 -22.95
C GLN A 779 -46.61 -22.84 -23.10
N SER A 780 -46.09 -23.50 -24.14
CA SER A 780 -46.25 -24.95 -24.36
C SER A 780 -45.03 -25.69 -23.84
N ASN A 781 -45.26 -26.58 -22.90
CA ASN A 781 -44.28 -27.57 -22.45
C ASN A 781 -44.49 -28.88 -23.22
N SER A 782 -43.40 -29.56 -23.57
CA SER A 782 -43.46 -30.92 -24.06
C SER A 782 -42.86 -31.89 -23.05
N ILE A 783 -43.33 -33.13 -23.09
CA ILE A 783 -42.73 -34.24 -22.35
C ILE A 783 -41.87 -35.05 -23.32
N ALA A 784 -40.64 -35.24 -22.95
CA ALA A 784 -39.65 -36.01 -23.70
C ALA A 784 -39.03 -37.09 -22.82
N CYS A 785 -38.45 -38.08 -23.45
CA CYS A 785 -37.68 -39.11 -22.79
C CYS A 785 -36.19 -38.71 -22.71
N GLU A 786 -35.43 -39.49 -21.94
CA GLU A 786 -33.98 -39.45 -21.94
C GLU A 786 -33.43 -39.58 -23.38
N PRO A 787 -32.72 -38.57 -23.91
CA PRO A 787 -32.39 -38.54 -25.35
C PRO A 787 -31.45 -39.65 -25.78
N LEU A 788 -30.70 -40.25 -24.86
CA LEU A 788 -29.73 -41.31 -25.16
C LEU A 788 -30.32 -42.71 -25.10
N TRP A 789 -31.63 -42.90 -24.80
CA TRP A 789 -32.21 -44.22 -24.59
C TRP A 789 -31.95 -45.19 -25.76
N GLN A 790 -32.06 -44.69 -27.01
CA GLN A 790 -31.78 -45.49 -28.20
C GLN A 790 -30.33 -45.96 -28.30
N GLN A 791 -29.39 -45.11 -27.93
CA GLN A 791 -27.98 -45.49 -27.94
C GLN A 791 -27.61 -46.40 -26.76
N ILE A 792 -28.26 -46.21 -25.60
CA ILE A 792 -28.04 -47.04 -24.40
C ILE A 792 -28.59 -48.48 -24.62
N PHE A 793 -29.81 -48.61 -25.10
CA PHE A 793 -30.47 -49.92 -25.23
C PHE A 793 -30.36 -50.53 -26.64
N GLY A 794 -30.00 -49.75 -27.66
CA GLY A 794 -29.85 -50.19 -29.04
C GLY A 794 -31.16 -50.20 -29.81
N ASP A 795 -32.15 -50.95 -29.36
CA ASP A 795 -33.43 -51.06 -30.00
C ASP A 795 -34.63 -50.94 -29.05
N GLN A 796 -35.79 -50.80 -29.62
CA GLN A 796 -37.05 -50.63 -28.89
C GLN A 796 -37.44 -51.89 -28.11
N GLU A 797 -37.25 -53.07 -28.68
CA GLU A 797 -37.60 -54.33 -28.05
C GLU A 797 -36.81 -54.59 -26.77
N TYR A 798 -35.52 -54.29 -26.81
CA TYR A 798 -34.65 -54.42 -25.63
C TYR A 798 -35.06 -53.47 -24.52
N PHE A 799 -35.41 -52.24 -24.86
CA PHE A 799 -35.90 -51.26 -23.87
C PHE A 799 -37.23 -51.68 -23.25
N GLU A 800 -38.15 -52.28 -24.05
CA GLU A 800 -39.41 -52.77 -23.54
C GLU A 800 -39.23 -53.95 -22.58
N VAL A 801 -38.31 -54.87 -22.86
CA VAL A 801 -37.94 -55.95 -21.95
C VAL A 801 -37.37 -55.38 -20.64
N PHE A 802 -36.56 -54.31 -20.72
CA PHE A 802 -36.06 -53.63 -19.53
C PHE A 802 -37.17 -52.99 -18.70
N ILE A 803 -38.15 -52.29 -19.32
CA ILE A 803 -39.32 -51.74 -18.64
C ILE A 803 -40.10 -52.84 -17.93
N GLU A 804 -40.36 -54.01 -18.59
CA GLU A 804 -41.07 -55.17 -18.00
C GLU A 804 -40.28 -55.73 -16.78
N SER A 805 -38.97 -55.79 -16.87
CA SER A 805 -38.13 -56.22 -15.75
C SER A 805 -38.27 -55.26 -14.55
N CYS A 806 -38.25 -53.95 -14.82
CA CYS A 806 -38.41 -52.91 -13.80
C CYS A 806 -39.81 -52.96 -13.16
N GLU A 807 -40.85 -53.32 -13.93
CA GLU A 807 -42.20 -53.50 -13.40
C GLU A 807 -42.29 -54.73 -12.47
N LYS A 808 -41.68 -55.84 -12.83
CA LYS A 808 -41.66 -57.06 -11.99
C LYS A 808 -40.90 -56.78 -10.67
N GLN A 809 -39.95 -55.85 -10.68
CA GLN A 809 -39.21 -55.42 -9.51
C GLN A 809 -39.90 -54.29 -8.73
N ASN A 810 -41.02 -53.79 -9.17
CA ASN A 810 -41.76 -52.65 -8.58
C ASN A 810 -40.91 -51.41 -8.43
N VAL A 811 -40.11 -51.08 -9.44
CA VAL A 811 -39.22 -49.89 -9.39
C VAL A 811 -40.05 -48.59 -9.28
N PRO A 812 -39.75 -47.71 -8.32
CA PRO A 812 -40.49 -46.46 -8.16
C PRO A 812 -40.44 -45.59 -9.43
N GLY A 813 -41.66 -45.17 -9.93
CA GLY A 813 -41.77 -44.34 -11.13
C GLY A 813 -41.99 -45.16 -12.43
N ILE A 814 -42.00 -46.50 -12.40
CA ILE A 814 -42.12 -47.33 -13.58
C ILE A 814 -43.47 -47.13 -14.32
N GLN A 815 -44.56 -46.86 -13.58
CA GLN A 815 -45.85 -46.61 -14.19
C GLN A 815 -45.84 -45.31 -15.02
N ARG A 816 -45.14 -44.31 -14.60
CA ARG A 816 -44.94 -43.08 -15.38
C ARG A 816 -44.25 -43.38 -16.70
N VAL A 817 -43.18 -44.16 -16.66
CA VAL A 817 -42.43 -44.55 -17.87
C VAL A 817 -43.31 -45.38 -18.82
N LYS A 818 -44.11 -46.34 -18.35
CA LYS A 818 -45.01 -47.13 -19.17
C LYS A 818 -46.04 -46.24 -19.83
N ASN A 819 -46.70 -45.38 -19.09
CA ASN A 819 -47.76 -44.50 -19.63
C ASN A 819 -47.13 -43.57 -20.70
N PHE A 820 -46.01 -42.95 -20.40
CA PHE A 820 -45.27 -42.12 -21.36
C PHE A 820 -44.87 -42.92 -22.60
N TRP A 821 -44.33 -44.12 -22.42
CA TRP A 821 -43.86 -44.97 -23.52
C TRP A 821 -44.96 -45.37 -24.48
N ARG A 822 -46.17 -45.69 -23.98
CA ARG A 822 -47.36 -45.92 -24.82
C ARG A 822 -47.70 -44.68 -25.65
N LEU A 823 -47.74 -43.51 -25.03
CA LEU A 823 -48.06 -42.27 -25.73
C LEU A 823 -46.93 -41.90 -26.73
N TYR A 824 -45.69 -42.11 -26.37
CA TYR A 824 -44.55 -41.85 -27.22
C TYR A 824 -44.50 -42.69 -28.47
N LYS A 825 -44.87 -44.00 -28.36
CA LYS A 825 -45.06 -44.89 -29.51
C LYS A 825 -46.20 -44.43 -30.37
N ALA A 826 -47.34 -44.07 -29.78
CA ALA A 826 -48.48 -43.57 -30.50
C ALA A 826 -48.21 -42.25 -31.25
N ASN A 827 -47.17 -41.47 -30.81
CA ASN A 827 -46.78 -40.27 -31.46
C ASN A 827 -45.50 -40.45 -32.34
N ASP A 828 -45.26 -41.61 -32.89
CA ASP A 828 -44.13 -41.93 -33.75
C ASP A 828 -42.80 -41.57 -33.17
N MET A 829 -42.60 -41.76 -31.86
CA MET A 829 -41.38 -41.46 -31.09
C MET A 829 -41.03 -39.97 -31.07
N ASN A 830 -42.01 -39.10 -31.20
CA ASN A 830 -41.82 -37.66 -31.05
C ASN A 830 -42.23 -37.19 -29.65
N PRO A 831 -41.68 -36.07 -29.15
CA PRO A 831 -42.10 -35.45 -27.91
C PRO A 831 -43.60 -35.16 -27.89
N ILE A 832 -44.21 -35.28 -26.72
CA ILE A 832 -45.63 -35.08 -26.54
C ILE A 832 -45.88 -33.67 -26.07
N GLU A 833 -46.59 -32.90 -26.89
CA GLU A 833 -47.00 -31.55 -26.54
C GLU A 833 -48.28 -31.56 -25.71
N PHE A 834 -48.33 -30.83 -24.63
CA PHE A 834 -49.53 -30.62 -23.86
C PHE A 834 -49.56 -29.21 -23.26
N GLU A 835 -50.76 -28.69 -23.11
CA GLU A 835 -50.99 -27.40 -22.49
C GLU A 835 -50.79 -27.51 -20.97
N ALA A 836 -49.59 -27.29 -20.51
CA ALA A 836 -49.29 -27.27 -19.08
C ALA A 836 -49.22 -25.83 -18.58
N GLN A 837 -50.11 -25.46 -17.71
CA GLN A 837 -49.94 -24.26 -16.86
C GLN A 837 -49.06 -24.62 -15.66
N GLY A 838 -47.80 -24.24 -15.72
CA GLY A 838 -46.87 -24.31 -14.61
C GLY A 838 -45.80 -25.38 -14.72
N ASN A 839 -44.63 -25.03 -14.18
CA ASN A 839 -43.33 -25.72 -14.31
C ASN A 839 -43.11 -26.78 -13.21
N VAL A 840 -44.03 -27.64 -12.91
CA VAL A 840 -43.91 -28.57 -11.78
C VAL A 840 -43.86 -30.02 -12.25
N GLN A 841 -42.74 -30.69 -12.05
CA GLN A 841 -42.44 -32.09 -12.30
C GLN A 841 -43.52 -33.02 -11.65
N GLU A 842 -44.09 -32.63 -10.52
CA GLU A 842 -45.16 -33.35 -9.79
C GLU A 842 -46.48 -33.45 -10.57
N LYS A 843 -46.75 -32.55 -11.53
CA LYS A 843 -47.95 -32.63 -12.37
C LYS A 843 -47.86 -33.66 -13.51
N ILE A 844 -46.67 -34.11 -13.89
CA ILE A 844 -46.49 -35.03 -15.01
C ILE A 844 -47.29 -36.30 -14.84
N ASP A 845 -47.37 -36.85 -13.64
CA ASP A 845 -48.11 -38.12 -13.39
C ASP A 845 -49.62 -37.96 -13.57
N SER A 846 -50.21 -36.85 -13.15
CA SER A 846 -51.61 -36.55 -13.32
C SER A 846 -51.93 -36.28 -14.77
N ASP A 847 -51.10 -35.51 -15.46
CA ASP A 847 -51.33 -35.16 -16.86
C ASP A 847 -51.18 -36.39 -17.79
N LEU A 848 -50.12 -37.21 -17.55
CA LEU A 848 -49.99 -38.50 -18.27
C LEU A 848 -51.17 -39.42 -18.07
N THR A 849 -51.78 -39.48 -16.88
CA THR A 849 -52.96 -40.32 -16.62
C THR A 849 -54.15 -39.85 -17.41
N VAL A 850 -54.37 -38.56 -17.58
CA VAL A 850 -55.44 -37.98 -18.42
C VAL A 850 -55.14 -38.27 -19.87
N GLU A 851 -53.93 -38.08 -20.36
CA GLU A 851 -53.59 -38.31 -21.77
C GLU A 851 -53.66 -39.82 -22.14
N ILE A 852 -53.33 -40.72 -21.23
CA ILE A 852 -53.48 -42.18 -21.44
C ILE A 852 -54.97 -42.55 -21.61
N LYS A 853 -55.85 -41.96 -20.82
CA LYS A 853 -57.31 -42.22 -21.04
C LYS A 853 -57.80 -41.77 -22.42
N LYS A 854 -57.28 -40.64 -22.91
CA LYS A 854 -57.55 -40.17 -24.28
C LYS A 854 -56.97 -41.13 -25.33
N LEU A 855 -55.78 -41.66 -25.09
CA LEU A 855 -55.15 -42.65 -25.96
C LEU A 855 -56.00 -43.94 -26.03
N GLU A 856 -56.47 -44.43 -24.90
CA GLU A 856 -57.36 -45.63 -24.84
C GLU A 856 -58.59 -45.41 -25.67
N GLN A 857 -59.22 -44.24 -25.59
CA GLN A 857 -60.37 -43.91 -26.45
C GLN A 857 -60.01 -43.89 -27.94
N LEU A 858 -58.80 -43.41 -28.29
CA LEU A 858 -58.36 -43.45 -29.70
C LEU A 858 -58.05 -44.88 -30.17
N GLU A 859 -57.45 -45.69 -29.29
CA GLU A 859 -57.26 -47.14 -29.64
C GLU A 859 -58.51 -47.88 -29.81
N GLU A 860 -59.55 -47.67 -28.99
CA GLU A 860 -60.84 -48.22 -29.15
C GLU A 860 -61.48 -47.81 -30.50
N ILE A 861 -61.48 -46.53 -30.83
CA ILE A 861 -61.97 -46.04 -32.11
C ILE A 861 -61.17 -46.66 -33.26
N LYS A 862 -59.88 -46.81 -33.15
CA LYS A 862 -59.02 -47.46 -34.16
C LYS A 862 -59.41 -48.93 -34.36
N GLU A 863 -59.60 -49.71 -33.26
CA GLU A 863 -60.00 -51.10 -33.35
C GLU A 863 -61.36 -51.27 -34.00
N GLU A 864 -62.33 -50.40 -33.73
CA GLU A 864 -63.64 -50.41 -34.36
C GLU A 864 -63.55 -50.08 -35.86
N ILE A 865 -62.74 -49.09 -36.23
CA ILE A 865 -62.48 -48.73 -37.63
C ILE A 865 -61.74 -49.84 -38.39
N ASP A 866 -60.82 -50.57 -37.72
CA ASP A 866 -60.06 -51.66 -38.33
C ASP A 866 -60.97 -52.89 -38.59
N LYS A 867 -62.13 -52.99 -37.94
CA LYS A 867 -63.16 -54.04 -38.18
C LYS A 867 -64.11 -53.71 -39.34
N ILE A 868 -64.07 -52.42 -39.81
CA ILE A 868 -64.94 -52.04 -40.93
C ILE A 868 -64.40 -52.63 -42.24
N PRO A 869 -65.20 -53.42 -42.95
CA PRO A 869 -64.76 -54.04 -44.19
C PRO A 869 -64.57 -53.00 -45.29
N LEU A 870 -63.71 -53.30 -46.28
CA LEU A 870 -63.56 -52.42 -47.45
C LEU A 870 -64.86 -52.55 -48.36
N PRO A 871 -65.35 -51.45 -48.98
CA PRO A 871 -66.51 -51.47 -49.83
C PRO A 871 -66.26 -52.39 -51.04
N ASN A 872 -67.20 -53.33 -51.27
CA ASN A 872 -67.30 -54.24 -52.44
C ASN A 872 -68.69 -54.18 -53.01
N GLN A 873 -68.92 -54.72 -54.22
CA GLN A 873 -70.15 -54.58 -54.94
C GLN A 873 -71.37 -55.29 -54.34
N GLU A 874 -71.21 -56.02 -53.26
CA GLU A 874 -72.29 -56.86 -52.60
C GLU A 874 -73.01 -56.15 -51.42
N PHE A 875 -72.56 -54.87 -51.08
CA PHE A 875 -73.19 -54.12 -49.97
C PHE A 875 -74.52 -53.51 -50.37
N THR A 876 -75.61 -53.70 -49.56
CA THR A 876 -76.85 -53.01 -49.71
C THR A 876 -76.81 -51.54 -49.40
N VAL A 877 -77.61 -50.70 -49.98
CA VAL A 877 -77.63 -49.24 -49.73
C VAL A 877 -77.80 -48.92 -48.26
N GLU A 878 -78.73 -49.67 -47.57
CA GLU A 878 -78.95 -49.53 -46.11
C GLU A 878 -77.65 -49.84 -45.28
N SER A 879 -76.88 -50.86 -45.60
CA SER A 879 -75.67 -51.21 -44.89
C SER A 879 -74.58 -50.24 -45.16
N LYS A 880 -74.51 -49.58 -46.32
CA LYS A 880 -73.62 -48.50 -46.64
C LYS A 880 -73.88 -47.19 -45.84
N GLU A 881 -75.15 -46.84 -45.72
CA GLU A 881 -75.63 -45.68 -44.94
C GLU A 881 -75.34 -45.87 -43.43
N GLU A 882 -75.53 -47.08 -42.90
CA GLU A 882 -75.19 -47.42 -41.50
C GLU A 882 -73.68 -47.26 -41.22
N ILE A 883 -72.81 -47.76 -42.14
CA ILE A 883 -71.37 -47.64 -42.04
C ILE A 883 -70.94 -46.19 -42.16
N LEU A 884 -71.50 -45.41 -43.11
CA LEU A 884 -71.21 -43.98 -43.23
C LEU A 884 -71.62 -43.16 -41.99
N THR A 885 -72.76 -43.52 -41.42
CA THR A 885 -73.20 -42.90 -40.16
C THR A 885 -72.30 -43.25 -39.03
N SER A 886 -71.85 -44.49 -38.91
CA SER A 886 -70.85 -44.90 -37.91
C SER A 886 -69.47 -44.19 -38.09
N LEU A 887 -68.97 -44.05 -39.34
CA LEU A 887 -67.76 -43.34 -39.66
C LEU A 887 -67.83 -41.84 -39.32
N ASN A 888 -68.94 -41.18 -39.56
CA ASN A 888 -69.18 -39.79 -39.20
C ASN A 888 -69.29 -39.62 -37.66
N ASP A 889 -69.91 -40.61 -36.97
CA ASP A 889 -69.94 -40.64 -35.52
C ASP A 889 -68.52 -40.75 -34.95
N PHE A 890 -67.68 -41.65 -35.49
CA PHE A 890 -66.27 -41.76 -35.12
C PHE A 890 -65.47 -40.44 -35.38
N LYS A 891 -65.71 -39.81 -36.51
CA LYS A 891 -65.10 -38.53 -36.85
C LYS A 891 -65.52 -37.43 -35.88
N SER A 892 -66.81 -37.43 -35.47
CA SER A 892 -67.35 -36.55 -34.45
C SER A 892 -66.66 -36.81 -33.09
N LYS A 893 -66.62 -38.09 -32.65
CA LYS A 893 -65.95 -38.49 -31.40
C LYS A 893 -64.48 -38.10 -31.42
N LEU A 894 -63.81 -38.30 -32.55
CA LEU A 894 -62.38 -37.92 -32.70
C LEU A 894 -62.12 -36.38 -32.49
N SER A 895 -63.06 -35.53 -32.90
CA SER A 895 -62.96 -34.08 -32.75
C SER A 895 -63.06 -33.62 -31.29
N TYR A 896 -63.68 -34.46 -30.43
CA TYR A 896 -63.76 -34.16 -28.99
C TYR A 896 -62.50 -34.63 -28.19
N ILE A 897 -61.66 -35.51 -28.78
CA ILE A 897 -60.48 -36.03 -28.14
C ILE A 897 -59.29 -35.06 -28.41
N SER A 898 -59.05 -34.12 -27.50
CA SER A 898 -57.95 -33.12 -27.60
C SER A 898 -56.59 -33.73 -27.27
N LEU A 899 -56.14 -34.74 -28.06
CA LEU A 899 -54.85 -35.37 -27.95
C LEU A 899 -54.06 -35.14 -29.26
N TYR A 900 -53.06 -34.31 -29.23
CA TYR A 900 -52.26 -33.95 -30.40
C TYR A 900 -51.10 -34.95 -30.58
N ILE A 901 -51.41 -36.14 -31.08
CA ILE A 901 -50.40 -37.15 -31.43
C ILE A 901 -50.60 -37.62 -32.86
N SER A 902 -49.56 -38.21 -33.46
CA SER A 902 -49.62 -38.68 -34.85
C SER A 902 -50.63 -39.75 -35.06
N LEU A 903 -51.00 -40.59 -34.05
CA LEU A 903 -52.04 -41.59 -34.10
C LEU A 903 -53.40 -40.98 -34.42
N ASN A 904 -53.73 -39.84 -33.78
CA ASN A 904 -55.02 -39.14 -34.05
C ASN A 904 -55.13 -38.75 -35.53
N GLY A 905 -54.01 -38.15 -36.08
CA GLY A 905 -53.94 -37.83 -37.51
C GLY A 905 -54.15 -39.06 -38.44
N ARG A 906 -53.48 -40.17 -38.10
CA ARG A 906 -53.63 -41.43 -38.89
C ARG A 906 -55.00 -41.97 -38.85
N ILE A 907 -55.69 -42.01 -37.70
CA ILE A 907 -57.07 -42.46 -37.57
C ILE A 907 -58.04 -41.59 -38.40
N LYS A 908 -57.85 -40.24 -38.27
CA LYS A 908 -58.66 -39.29 -39.03
C LYS A 908 -58.48 -39.47 -40.53
N ASN A 909 -57.24 -39.58 -41.02
CA ASN A 909 -56.97 -39.81 -42.46
C ASN A 909 -57.64 -41.17 -42.94
N LYS A 910 -57.59 -42.19 -42.09
CA LYS A 910 -58.20 -43.48 -42.42
C LYS A 910 -59.70 -43.38 -42.49
N ILE A 911 -60.35 -42.66 -41.53
CA ILE A 911 -61.76 -42.37 -41.56
C ILE A 911 -62.15 -41.65 -42.84
N ASP A 912 -61.44 -40.54 -43.15
CA ASP A 912 -61.71 -39.73 -44.34
C ASP A 912 -61.57 -40.55 -45.63
N SER A 913 -60.54 -41.40 -45.73
CA SER A 913 -60.32 -42.32 -46.85
C SER A 913 -61.45 -43.38 -46.98
N LEU A 914 -61.97 -43.92 -45.85
CA LEU A 914 -63.07 -44.86 -45.87
C LEU A 914 -64.38 -44.17 -46.27
N ILE A 915 -64.63 -42.97 -45.72
CA ILE A 915 -65.79 -42.16 -46.10
C ILE A 915 -65.84 -41.95 -47.63
N GLU A 916 -64.71 -41.49 -48.18
CA GLU A 916 -64.53 -41.24 -49.62
C GLU A 916 -64.82 -42.51 -50.43
N LYS A 917 -64.23 -43.66 -50.02
CA LYS A 917 -64.42 -44.93 -50.70
C LYS A 917 -65.90 -45.42 -50.65
N TYR A 918 -66.62 -45.27 -49.55
CA TYR A 918 -68.00 -45.61 -49.39
C TYR A 918 -68.95 -44.60 -50.07
N GLN A 919 -68.52 -43.34 -50.28
CA GLN A 919 -69.27 -42.34 -51.04
C GLN A 919 -69.20 -42.58 -52.59
N VAL A 920 -68.07 -43.11 -53.07
CA VAL A 920 -67.76 -43.31 -54.47
C VAL A 920 -68.23 -44.74 -54.95
N SER A 921 -68.29 -45.72 -54.09
CA SER A 921 -68.73 -47.07 -54.36
C SER A 921 -70.31 -47.18 -54.28
#